data_d4c1fc2a9e0ea426d6e93e5e2f493153
#
_entry.id   d4c1fc2a9e0ea426d6e93e5e2f493153
#
_cell.length_a   1.000
_cell.length_b   1.000
_cell.length_c   1.000
_cell.angle_alpha   90.00
_cell.angle_beta   90.00
_cell.angle_gamma   90.00
#
_symmetry.space_group_name_H-M   'P 1'
#
loop_
_entity.id
_entity.type
_entity.pdbx_description
1 polymer ?
#
loop_
_entity_poly.entity_id
_entity_poly.type
_entity_poly.pdbx_seq_one_letter_code
_entity_poly.pdbx_strand_id
1 'polypeptide(L)'
;MDIKLNLDYIGYVEKPDNKEFKKIKERIKQRTEVLTLQELMSKIEFGIAFKLAEFSSDDEWKNQQIFAISIENNEKNIKKYGIVTIDEIIKRCYDLGIYPAFLYETYNSTDAIPKFEVIFMLKKRTEDIRIRNAIQLALIKIFPESDLAVKDFSKVFYGTNKKCRMVNSINNYIELYDLVQAMTVRLKQVNSNPANITKGIDNYCKATGINIINGFPYVKLIINDESGKNMTNSINNNIEYVIDFPKELLISFNISKEEAMLYTKEADNKRVKTVDILKDKIKYNNEIRDFKFQELTRNCRLWNEFILNKRKCSDSEIFGIATNLWRIRGGEKRFSEIINESDFYEKKIRNVNIIKASRAYGYLPQACSDFCPYFFRCGKHIMLESLEIKRGQINQYASVPVCDIEYAEKYLRTSLVEAFNSNDNDIHIIIAPTGIGKTAALEQIRNFNRICISYPTHKLGCDIAERLNIDNVLHLKELVIKNEYVLKEYMRLVTIGAYKESNNYIKLYKESLNINVDKEEIASINEYFNNRSKLKETDRPILCTHSSLILNQSKNTDIYIIDEDILLTTLIPITTINEKNIYDMLMLAKKDDNNSVVRCLEMFYNAILLAKANLNEVQTITIDDINKNDLDRFINNNSDNIIVNLRDLLNIKKVIAINNQYKEIVITGITKRELPNKKCIILSATANPYIYRKLFQNRNIKVYDSGLVRTKGKLLLHYQGYSRKYLKDNKEAVINYIKEQANGINNVITYKMFRKELEDCGFNVIAHFGACSGIDRYKGQNLIVLGTPHFNVSTYKLIAALITNNININYEMEYTRLTRSGYEFSFFTFKDYGDYNIVNILREIQFYLIESELIQAVGRARILREDANVHLFSNCPIPGSIIYNK
;
A
#
# COMPACT_ATOMS: atom_id res chain seq x y z
N MET A 1 -17.50 -12.25 -8.96
CA MET A 1 -17.43 -13.09 -7.75
C MET A 1 -17.75 -14.50 -8.22
N ASP A 2 -16.84 -15.44 -7.98
CA ASP A 2 -16.85 -16.76 -8.62
C ASP A 2 -17.45 -17.78 -7.66
N ILE A 3 -18.55 -18.37 -8.07
CA ILE A 3 -19.31 -19.41 -7.34
C ILE A 3 -18.82 -20.76 -7.81
N LYS A 4 -18.40 -21.63 -6.90
CA LYS A 4 -17.91 -22.97 -7.21
C LYS A 4 -18.93 -24.01 -6.75
N LEU A 5 -19.45 -24.82 -7.68
CA LEU A 5 -20.50 -25.79 -7.40
C LEU A 5 -20.50 -26.94 -8.43
N ASN A 6 -21.22 -28.01 -8.10
CA ASN A 6 -21.39 -29.15 -9.01
C ASN A 6 -22.69 -29.01 -9.81
N LEU A 7 -22.60 -29.23 -11.11
CA LEU A 7 -23.77 -29.15 -12.03
C LEU A 7 -23.71 -30.17 -13.15
N ASP A 8 -24.89 -30.47 -13.72
CA ASP A 8 -25.04 -31.30 -14.92
C ASP A 8 -24.56 -30.52 -16.15
N TYR A 9 -24.39 -31.19 -17.27
CA TYR A 9 -24.13 -30.61 -18.59
C TYR A 9 -25.30 -30.71 -19.54
N ILE A 10 -26.40 -31.39 -19.15
CA ILE A 10 -27.61 -31.54 -19.94
C ILE A 10 -28.69 -30.63 -19.36
N GLY A 11 -29.22 -29.76 -20.21
CA GLY A 11 -30.38 -28.92 -19.88
C GLY A 11 -31.71 -29.66 -20.25
N TYR A 12 -32.72 -29.39 -19.43
CA TYR A 12 -34.06 -30.01 -19.60
C TYR A 12 -35.09 -28.90 -19.81
N VAL A 13 -36.10 -29.18 -20.67
CA VAL A 13 -37.21 -28.27 -20.96
C VAL A 13 -38.36 -28.49 -19.99
N GLU A 14 -38.42 -29.67 -19.36
CA GLU A 14 -39.40 -30.09 -18.36
C GLU A 14 -38.73 -30.90 -17.26
N LYS A 15 -39.41 -31.10 -16.16
CA LYS A 15 -38.88 -31.82 -15.00
C LYS A 15 -38.50 -33.26 -15.36
N PRO A 16 -37.22 -33.67 -15.21
CA PRO A 16 -36.77 -35.04 -15.49
C PRO A 16 -37.51 -36.10 -14.65
N ASP A 17 -37.70 -37.29 -15.27
CA ASP A 17 -38.30 -38.44 -14.59
C ASP A 17 -37.32 -39.11 -13.59
N ASN A 18 -37.81 -40.09 -12.83
CA ASN A 18 -37.02 -40.81 -11.83
C ASN A 18 -35.85 -41.63 -12.41
N LYS A 19 -35.90 -42.03 -13.67
CA LYS A 19 -34.81 -42.75 -14.33
C LYS A 19 -33.71 -41.82 -14.73
N GLU A 20 -34.07 -40.68 -15.27
CA GLU A 20 -33.11 -39.65 -15.65
C GLU A 20 -32.47 -38.98 -14.42
N PHE A 21 -33.23 -38.88 -13.32
CA PHE A 21 -32.71 -38.36 -12.05
C PHE A 21 -31.47 -39.12 -11.53
N LYS A 22 -31.43 -40.44 -11.68
CA LYS A 22 -30.25 -41.24 -11.30
C LYS A 22 -29.05 -40.89 -12.15
N LYS A 23 -29.24 -40.70 -13.45
CA LYS A 23 -28.17 -40.29 -14.36
C LYS A 23 -27.66 -38.85 -14.06
N ILE A 24 -28.58 -37.94 -13.79
CA ILE A 24 -28.25 -36.57 -13.36
C ILE A 24 -27.34 -36.60 -12.14
N LYS A 25 -27.66 -37.37 -11.11
CA LYS A 25 -26.84 -37.49 -9.89
C LYS A 25 -25.43 -37.97 -10.18
N GLU A 26 -25.25 -38.95 -11.08
CA GLU A 26 -23.91 -39.46 -11.43
C GLU A 26 -23.11 -38.41 -12.23
N ARG A 27 -23.76 -37.71 -13.17
CA ARG A 27 -23.08 -36.66 -13.96
C ARG A 27 -22.65 -35.46 -13.12
N ILE A 28 -23.48 -35.02 -12.16
CA ILE A 28 -23.19 -33.89 -11.24
C ILE A 28 -22.00 -34.22 -10.36
N LYS A 29 -21.79 -35.45 -9.90
CA LYS A 29 -20.64 -35.84 -9.08
C LYS A 29 -19.31 -35.59 -9.79
N GLN A 30 -19.29 -35.76 -11.09
CA GLN A 30 -18.05 -35.69 -11.88
C GLN A 30 -17.70 -34.27 -12.37
N ARG A 31 -18.56 -33.27 -12.15
CA ARG A 31 -18.39 -31.97 -12.77
C ARG A 31 -18.55 -30.81 -11.77
N THR A 32 -17.45 -30.17 -11.48
CA THR A 32 -17.38 -28.91 -10.72
C THR A 32 -17.05 -27.77 -11.68
N GLU A 33 -17.81 -26.70 -11.61
CA GLU A 33 -17.52 -25.48 -12.37
C GLU A 33 -17.40 -24.26 -11.45
N VAL A 34 -16.69 -23.25 -11.95
CA VAL A 34 -16.57 -21.93 -11.34
C VAL A 34 -17.30 -20.95 -12.25
N LEU A 35 -18.36 -20.34 -11.74
CA LEU A 35 -19.27 -19.51 -12.51
C LEU A 35 -19.49 -18.16 -11.84
N THR A 36 -19.70 -17.14 -12.63
CA THR A 36 -20.30 -15.89 -12.15
C THR A 36 -21.79 -16.09 -11.85
N LEU A 37 -22.39 -15.18 -11.11
CA LEU A 37 -23.82 -15.24 -10.80
C LEU A 37 -24.68 -15.25 -12.06
N GLN A 38 -24.31 -14.46 -13.07
CA GLN A 38 -25.02 -14.37 -14.34
C GLN A 38 -24.91 -15.65 -15.17
N GLU A 39 -23.73 -16.28 -15.21
CA GLU A 39 -23.54 -17.57 -15.88
C GLU A 39 -24.33 -18.67 -15.19
N LEU A 40 -24.39 -18.68 -13.84
CA LEU A 40 -25.22 -19.64 -13.10
C LEU A 40 -26.70 -19.46 -13.42
N MET A 41 -27.21 -18.23 -13.40
CA MET A 41 -28.60 -17.93 -13.78
C MET A 41 -28.91 -18.41 -15.21
N SER A 42 -28.01 -18.13 -16.16
CA SER A 42 -28.19 -18.59 -17.57
C SER A 42 -28.23 -20.12 -17.70
N LYS A 43 -27.40 -20.83 -16.93
CA LYS A 43 -27.41 -22.30 -16.89
C LYS A 43 -28.71 -22.84 -16.30
N ILE A 44 -29.21 -22.21 -15.22
CA ILE A 44 -30.49 -22.57 -14.60
C ILE A 44 -31.66 -22.36 -15.59
N GLU A 45 -31.69 -21.23 -16.29
CA GLU A 45 -32.68 -20.91 -17.33
C GLU A 45 -32.61 -21.89 -18.51
N PHE A 46 -31.45 -22.51 -18.77
CA PHE A 46 -31.26 -23.56 -19.76
C PHE A 46 -31.71 -24.95 -19.27
N GLY A 47 -32.21 -25.03 -18.02
CA GLY A 47 -32.71 -26.27 -17.46
C GLY A 47 -31.63 -27.16 -16.83
N ILE A 48 -30.44 -26.66 -16.56
CA ILE A 48 -29.34 -27.46 -16.00
C ILE A 48 -29.57 -27.69 -14.50
N ALA A 49 -29.46 -28.95 -14.09
CA ALA A 49 -29.56 -29.34 -12.70
C ALA A 49 -28.24 -29.13 -11.98
N PHE A 50 -28.29 -28.77 -10.69
CA PHE A 50 -27.10 -28.41 -9.91
C PHE A 50 -27.25 -28.76 -8.43
N LYS A 51 -26.10 -28.80 -7.71
CA LYS A 51 -26.04 -28.77 -6.26
C LYS A 51 -25.63 -27.38 -5.78
N LEU A 52 -26.06 -26.96 -4.60
CA LEU A 52 -25.72 -25.64 -4.04
C LEU A 52 -24.26 -25.54 -3.54
N ALA A 53 -23.51 -26.62 -3.56
CA ALA A 53 -22.17 -26.74 -2.99
C ALA A 53 -21.19 -27.43 -3.93
N GLU A 54 -19.89 -27.28 -3.63
CA GLU A 54 -18.84 -28.11 -4.23
C GLU A 54 -18.72 -29.43 -3.47
N PHE A 55 -18.65 -30.53 -4.23
CA PHE A 55 -18.42 -31.88 -3.74
C PHE A 55 -17.17 -32.47 -4.39
N SER A 56 -16.52 -33.41 -3.69
CA SER A 56 -15.46 -34.23 -4.27
C SER A 56 -16.03 -35.27 -5.24
N SER A 57 -15.16 -35.97 -5.96
CA SER A 57 -15.52 -37.15 -6.77
C SER A 57 -16.19 -38.24 -5.94
N ASP A 58 -15.86 -38.33 -4.66
CA ASP A 58 -16.42 -39.30 -3.72
C ASP A 58 -17.71 -38.83 -3.04
N ASP A 59 -18.32 -37.74 -3.58
CA ASP A 59 -19.56 -37.13 -3.09
C ASP A 59 -19.46 -36.53 -1.67
N GLU A 60 -18.25 -36.19 -1.25
CA GLU A 60 -18.04 -35.50 0.03
C GLU A 60 -18.15 -33.98 -0.16
N TRP A 61 -18.86 -33.33 0.74
CA TRP A 61 -19.05 -31.91 0.75
C TRP A 61 -17.71 -31.17 1.05
N LYS A 62 -17.36 -30.17 0.24
CA LYS A 62 -16.13 -29.37 0.40
C LYS A 62 -16.39 -27.95 0.89
N ASN A 63 -17.23 -27.23 0.17
CA ASN A 63 -17.56 -25.85 0.49
C ASN A 63 -18.91 -25.44 -0.14
N GLN A 64 -19.45 -24.31 0.37
CA GLN A 64 -20.71 -23.77 -0.13
C GLN A 64 -20.74 -22.26 -0.04
N GLN A 65 -21.28 -21.61 -1.06
CA GLN A 65 -21.42 -20.16 -1.10
C GLN A 65 -22.86 -19.72 -1.30
N ILE A 66 -23.69 -20.54 -1.97
CA ILE A 66 -25.10 -20.26 -2.22
C ILE A 66 -25.99 -21.17 -1.38
N PHE A 67 -27.12 -20.64 -0.95
CA PHE A 67 -28.11 -21.29 -0.10
C PHE A 67 -29.50 -21.09 -0.69
N ALA A 68 -30.43 -21.98 -0.47
CA ALA A 68 -31.78 -21.86 -0.99
C ALA A 68 -32.86 -22.06 0.07
N ILE A 69 -34.00 -21.41 -0.14
CA ILE A 69 -35.28 -21.80 0.37
C ILE A 69 -36.15 -22.22 -0.81
N SER A 70 -36.96 -23.25 -0.61
CA SER A 70 -37.82 -23.86 -1.64
C SER A 70 -39.27 -23.70 -1.24
N ILE A 71 -40.06 -22.96 -1.98
CA ILE A 71 -41.47 -22.72 -1.71
C ILE A 71 -42.29 -23.60 -2.66
N GLU A 72 -42.86 -24.65 -2.11
CA GLU A 72 -43.61 -25.65 -2.89
C GLU A 72 -45.11 -25.43 -2.93
N ASN A 73 -45.69 -24.63 -2.04
CA ASN A 73 -47.13 -24.40 -1.92
C ASN A 73 -47.95 -25.70 -2.06
N ASN A 74 -47.51 -26.78 -1.38
CA ASN A 74 -48.27 -28.04 -1.35
C ASN A 74 -49.47 -27.94 -0.41
N GLU A 75 -50.42 -28.85 -0.47
CA GLU A 75 -51.66 -28.83 0.32
C GLU A 75 -51.40 -28.65 1.81
N LYS A 76 -50.36 -29.28 2.36
CA LYS A 76 -49.98 -29.17 3.75
C LYS A 76 -49.50 -27.73 4.13
N ASN A 77 -48.68 -27.15 3.25
CA ASN A 77 -48.14 -25.81 3.46
C ASN A 77 -49.23 -24.76 3.26
N ILE A 78 -50.08 -24.90 2.23
CA ILE A 78 -51.20 -24.02 1.97
C ILE A 78 -52.18 -24.03 3.17
N LYS A 79 -52.47 -25.21 3.73
CA LYS A 79 -53.36 -25.29 4.92
C LYS A 79 -52.77 -24.58 6.15
N LYS A 80 -51.44 -24.50 6.26
CA LYS A 80 -50.76 -23.91 7.42
C LYS A 80 -50.41 -22.44 7.24
N TYR A 81 -50.02 -22.04 6.07
CA TYR A 81 -49.43 -20.72 5.81
C TYR A 81 -50.19 -19.89 4.77
N GLY A 82 -51.16 -20.47 4.10
CA GLY A 82 -51.78 -19.91 2.88
C GLY A 82 -50.90 -20.12 1.67
N ILE A 83 -51.31 -19.60 0.52
CA ILE A 83 -50.49 -19.55 -0.70
C ILE A 83 -49.46 -18.47 -0.49
N VAL A 84 -48.17 -18.84 -0.50
CA VAL A 84 -47.03 -17.91 -0.34
C VAL A 84 -46.57 -17.47 -1.72
N THR A 85 -46.59 -16.18 -1.96
CA THR A 85 -46.22 -15.58 -3.23
C THR A 85 -44.74 -15.11 -3.24
N ILE A 86 -44.19 -14.90 -4.45
CA ILE A 86 -42.85 -14.35 -4.62
C ILE A 86 -42.74 -12.97 -3.98
N ASP A 87 -43.74 -12.11 -4.16
CA ASP A 87 -43.72 -10.75 -3.65
C ASP A 87 -43.77 -10.69 -2.12
N GLU A 88 -44.47 -11.62 -1.48
CA GLU A 88 -44.49 -11.76 0.00
C GLU A 88 -43.09 -12.16 0.52
N ILE A 89 -42.42 -13.08 -0.14
CA ILE A 89 -41.06 -13.47 0.25
C ILE A 89 -40.08 -12.32 0.05
N ILE A 90 -40.13 -11.62 -1.09
CA ILE A 90 -39.30 -10.46 -1.38
C ILE A 90 -39.54 -9.36 -0.34
N LYS A 91 -40.80 -9.03 -0.06
CA LYS A 91 -41.14 -8.04 0.95
C LYS A 91 -40.56 -8.40 2.33
N ARG A 92 -40.72 -9.67 2.75
CA ARG A 92 -40.15 -10.16 4.01
C ARG A 92 -38.62 -10.06 4.02
N CYS A 93 -37.96 -10.32 2.91
CA CYS A 93 -36.52 -10.16 2.79
C CYS A 93 -36.12 -8.67 3.01
N TYR A 94 -36.84 -7.75 2.41
CA TYR A 94 -36.61 -6.31 2.61
C TYR A 94 -36.87 -5.90 4.07
N ASP A 95 -37.96 -6.34 4.67
CA ASP A 95 -38.33 -6.01 6.05
C ASP A 95 -37.29 -6.54 7.07
N LEU A 96 -36.62 -7.64 6.74
CA LEU A 96 -35.61 -8.27 7.59
C LEU A 96 -34.16 -7.88 7.23
N GLY A 97 -33.96 -7.09 6.19
CA GLY A 97 -32.62 -6.62 5.77
C GLY A 97 -31.74 -7.72 5.19
N ILE A 98 -32.31 -8.81 4.66
CA ILE A 98 -31.60 -9.89 3.96
C ILE A 98 -32.06 -9.95 2.50
N TYR A 99 -31.11 -9.91 1.56
CA TYR A 99 -31.43 -9.83 0.14
C TYR A 99 -31.02 -11.10 -0.60
N PRO A 100 -31.95 -11.77 -1.31
CA PRO A 100 -31.61 -12.90 -2.14
C PRO A 100 -30.80 -12.44 -3.38
N ALA A 101 -29.92 -13.30 -3.86
CA ALA A 101 -29.16 -13.05 -5.06
C ALA A 101 -30.08 -13.06 -6.28
N PHE A 102 -30.91 -14.10 -6.38
CA PHE A 102 -31.95 -14.24 -7.41
C PHE A 102 -33.00 -15.26 -6.96
N LEU A 103 -34.06 -15.37 -7.73
CA LEU A 103 -35.08 -16.39 -7.58
C LEU A 103 -35.52 -16.92 -8.96
N TYR A 104 -36.06 -18.10 -8.98
CA TYR A 104 -36.65 -18.68 -10.19
C TYR A 104 -37.82 -19.60 -9.86
N GLU A 105 -38.79 -19.66 -10.78
CA GLU A 105 -39.91 -20.57 -10.68
C GLU A 105 -39.52 -21.95 -11.20
N THR A 106 -39.98 -22.99 -10.49
CA THR A 106 -39.75 -24.37 -10.90
C THR A 106 -40.66 -24.77 -12.08
N TYR A 107 -40.39 -25.87 -12.77
CA TYR A 107 -41.20 -26.37 -13.88
C TYR A 107 -42.69 -26.51 -13.58
N ASN A 108 -43.04 -26.89 -12.36
CA ASN A 108 -44.43 -27.14 -11.94
C ASN A 108 -45.07 -25.90 -11.30
N SER A 109 -44.50 -24.73 -11.44
CA SER A 109 -45.09 -23.47 -10.97
C SER A 109 -46.20 -23.01 -11.91
N THR A 110 -47.33 -22.61 -11.34
CA THR A 110 -48.45 -21.96 -12.03
C THR A 110 -48.80 -20.64 -11.36
N ASP A 111 -49.52 -19.75 -12.07
CA ASP A 111 -49.95 -18.47 -11.49
C ASP A 111 -50.87 -18.67 -10.27
N ALA A 112 -51.65 -19.74 -10.25
CA ALA A 112 -52.55 -20.07 -9.15
C ALA A 112 -51.83 -20.68 -7.94
N ILE A 113 -50.80 -21.47 -8.18
CA ILE A 113 -49.98 -22.15 -7.13
C ILE A 113 -48.50 -21.98 -7.51
N PRO A 114 -47.90 -20.82 -7.14
CA PRO A 114 -46.50 -20.57 -7.47
C PRO A 114 -45.56 -21.49 -6.69
N LYS A 115 -44.59 -22.08 -7.41
CA LYS A 115 -43.51 -22.90 -6.86
C LYS A 115 -42.18 -22.35 -7.30
N PHE A 116 -41.35 -21.97 -6.35
CA PHE A 116 -40.13 -21.24 -6.66
C PHE A 116 -39.00 -21.49 -5.65
N GLU A 117 -37.78 -21.31 -6.14
CA GLU A 117 -36.56 -21.33 -5.34
C GLU A 117 -36.06 -19.90 -5.17
N VAL A 118 -35.62 -19.58 -3.95
CA VAL A 118 -34.99 -18.29 -3.62
C VAL A 118 -33.56 -18.53 -3.20
N ILE A 119 -32.63 -17.98 -3.94
CA ILE A 119 -31.21 -18.24 -3.77
C ILE A 119 -30.55 -17.05 -3.03
N PHE A 120 -29.94 -17.37 -1.91
CA PHE A 120 -29.11 -16.46 -1.13
C PHE A 120 -27.66 -16.78 -1.35
N MET A 121 -26.80 -15.76 -1.42
CA MET A 121 -25.37 -15.90 -1.63
C MET A 121 -24.58 -15.27 -0.51
N LEU A 122 -23.57 -15.98 -0.01
CA LEU A 122 -22.58 -15.41 0.89
C LEU A 122 -21.53 -14.63 0.08
N LYS A 123 -21.01 -13.58 0.67
CA LYS A 123 -19.87 -12.84 0.11
C LYS A 123 -18.62 -13.71 -0.02
N LYS A 124 -18.44 -14.70 0.85
CA LYS A 124 -17.39 -15.72 0.82
C LYS A 124 -17.97 -17.09 1.07
N ARG A 125 -17.47 -18.09 0.34
CA ARG A 125 -17.83 -19.49 0.57
C ARG A 125 -17.41 -19.94 1.97
N THR A 126 -18.19 -20.83 2.57
CA THR A 126 -17.85 -21.51 3.82
C THR A 126 -17.29 -22.89 3.55
N GLU A 127 -16.23 -23.26 4.27
CA GLU A 127 -15.60 -24.60 4.25
C GLU A 127 -15.87 -25.35 5.58
N ASP A 128 -16.71 -24.78 6.46
CA ASP A 128 -17.12 -25.40 7.72
C ASP A 128 -18.57 -25.85 7.63
N ILE A 129 -18.78 -27.15 7.70
CA ILE A 129 -20.12 -27.79 7.64
C ILE A 129 -21.05 -27.35 8.77
N ARG A 130 -20.50 -26.93 9.94
CA ARG A 130 -21.31 -26.44 11.07
C ARG A 130 -21.89 -25.06 10.73
N ILE A 131 -21.08 -24.18 10.11
CA ILE A 131 -21.52 -22.88 9.63
C ILE A 131 -22.55 -23.03 8.53
N ARG A 132 -22.30 -23.92 7.57
CA ARG A 132 -23.26 -24.25 6.50
C ARG A 132 -24.63 -24.66 7.08
N ASN A 133 -24.61 -25.59 8.04
CA ASN A 133 -25.85 -26.09 8.65
C ASN A 133 -26.59 -25.00 9.45
N ALA A 134 -25.84 -24.13 10.16
CA ALA A 134 -26.41 -23.02 10.90
C ALA A 134 -27.11 -22.00 9.97
N ILE A 135 -26.49 -21.65 8.84
CA ILE A 135 -27.09 -20.76 7.84
C ILE A 135 -28.38 -21.34 7.29
N GLN A 136 -28.37 -22.61 6.86
CA GLN A 136 -29.54 -23.24 6.30
C GLN A 136 -30.70 -23.36 7.32
N LEU A 137 -30.38 -23.65 8.57
CA LEU A 137 -31.36 -23.67 9.65
C LEU A 137 -31.92 -22.29 9.99
N ALA A 138 -31.08 -21.24 9.91
CA ALA A 138 -31.53 -19.86 10.11
C ALA A 138 -32.50 -19.44 8.99
N LEU A 139 -32.19 -19.72 7.75
CA LEU A 139 -33.07 -19.44 6.61
C LEU A 139 -34.43 -20.15 6.77
N ILE A 140 -34.46 -21.42 7.19
CA ILE A 140 -35.70 -22.17 7.45
C ILE A 140 -36.48 -21.57 8.63
N LYS A 141 -35.82 -21.04 9.64
CA LYS A 141 -36.53 -20.36 10.76
C LYS A 141 -37.11 -19.01 10.34
N ILE A 142 -36.42 -18.30 9.43
CA ILE A 142 -36.93 -17.06 8.85
C ILE A 142 -38.08 -17.32 7.89
N PHE A 143 -38.01 -18.41 7.13
CA PHE A 143 -39.01 -18.83 6.15
C PHE A 143 -39.53 -20.25 6.47
N PRO A 144 -40.40 -20.40 7.47
CA PRO A 144 -40.87 -21.73 7.90
C PRO A 144 -41.77 -22.44 6.87
N GLU A 145 -42.15 -21.72 5.83
CA GLU A 145 -42.87 -22.25 4.65
C GLU A 145 -41.98 -23.05 3.70
N SER A 146 -40.69 -22.95 3.85
CA SER A 146 -39.71 -23.63 3.00
C SER A 146 -39.79 -25.16 3.17
N ASP A 147 -39.62 -25.86 2.05
CA ASP A 147 -39.42 -27.29 2.09
C ASP A 147 -38.19 -27.66 2.91
N LEU A 148 -38.39 -28.62 3.84
CA LEU A 148 -37.30 -29.03 4.75
C LEU A 148 -36.21 -29.87 4.03
N ALA A 149 -36.46 -30.37 2.83
CA ALA A 149 -35.45 -31.07 2.05
C ALA A 149 -34.22 -30.22 1.71
N VAL A 150 -34.32 -28.88 1.77
CA VAL A 150 -33.17 -27.98 1.58
C VAL A 150 -32.12 -28.09 2.69
N LYS A 151 -32.40 -28.79 3.81
CA LYS A 151 -31.41 -29.13 4.84
C LYS A 151 -30.35 -30.10 4.33
N ASP A 152 -30.75 -30.97 3.43
CA ASP A 152 -29.84 -31.94 2.82
C ASP A 152 -28.90 -31.23 1.84
N PHE A 153 -27.60 -31.19 2.20
CA PHE A 153 -26.60 -30.57 1.37
C PHE A 153 -26.38 -31.30 0.01
N SER A 154 -26.77 -32.54 -0.07
CA SER A 154 -26.71 -33.37 -1.27
C SER A 154 -27.91 -33.18 -2.22
N LYS A 155 -28.94 -32.40 -1.82
CA LYS A 155 -30.13 -32.12 -2.64
C LYS A 155 -29.72 -31.57 -3.99
N VAL A 156 -30.27 -32.19 -5.04
CA VAL A 156 -30.17 -31.70 -6.42
C VAL A 156 -31.32 -30.74 -6.69
N PHE A 157 -30.97 -29.54 -7.16
CA PHE A 157 -31.93 -28.57 -7.66
C PHE A 157 -32.00 -28.67 -9.17
N TYR A 158 -33.20 -28.58 -9.68
CA TYR A 158 -33.42 -28.59 -11.12
C TYR A 158 -33.38 -27.15 -11.64
N GLY A 159 -32.95 -26.99 -12.89
CA GLY A 159 -33.09 -25.72 -13.61
C GLY A 159 -34.56 -25.41 -13.92
N THR A 160 -34.76 -24.48 -14.79
CA THR A 160 -36.10 -24.03 -15.21
C THR A 160 -36.13 -23.73 -16.72
N ASN A 161 -37.31 -23.64 -17.30
CA ASN A 161 -37.55 -23.10 -18.62
C ASN A 161 -38.06 -21.64 -18.58
N LYS A 162 -38.07 -21.04 -17.38
CA LYS A 162 -38.48 -19.66 -17.14
C LYS A 162 -37.28 -18.76 -16.84
N LYS A 163 -37.49 -17.44 -16.86
CA LYS A 163 -36.44 -16.49 -16.53
C LYS A 163 -36.15 -16.43 -15.05
N CYS A 164 -34.89 -16.38 -14.70
CA CYS A 164 -34.42 -16.03 -13.35
C CYS A 164 -34.65 -14.53 -13.08
N ARG A 165 -35.12 -14.19 -11.89
CA ARG A 165 -35.36 -12.81 -11.48
C ARG A 165 -34.31 -12.39 -10.46
N MET A 166 -33.45 -11.46 -10.81
CA MET A 166 -32.54 -10.80 -9.86
C MET A 166 -33.34 -9.84 -8.99
N VAL A 167 -33.16 -9.89 -7.68
CA VAL A 167 -33.96 -9.10 -6.73
C VAL A 167 -33.31 -7.77 -6.44
N ASN A 168 -31.98 -7.73 -6.34
CA ASN A 168 -31.21 -6.52 -6.10
C ASN A 168 -29.92 -6.54 -6.89
N SER A 169 -29.66 -5.52 -7.71
CA SER A 169 -28.45 -5.43 -8.53
C SER A 169 -27.20 -4.95 -7.78
N ILE A 170 -27.40 -4.34 -6.58
CA ILE A 170 -26.31 -3.70 -5.83
C ILE A 170 -25.83 -4.56 -4.66
N ASN A 171 -26.77 -5.18 -3.92
CA ASN A 171 -26.49 -6.03 -2.75
C ASN A 171 -27.19 -7.38 -2.90
N ASN A 172 -26.55 -8.32 -3.55
CA ASN A 172 -27.08 -9.67 -3.80
C ASN A 172 -26.37 -10.76 -2.99
N TYR A 173 -25.86 -10.40 -1.83
CA TYR A 173 -25.26 -11.33 -0.88
C TYR A 173 -25.73 -11.03 0.55
N ILE A 174 -25.71 -12.08 1.38
CA ILE A 174 -26.03 -12.03 2.80
C ILE A 174 -24.76 -12.25 3.62
N GLU A 175 -24.72 -11.66 4.82
CA GLU A 175 -23.68 -11.92 5.82
C GLU A 175 -24.25 -12.72 7.00
N LEU A 176 -23.36 -13.41 7.71
CA LEU A 176 -23.76 -14.25 8.86
C LEU A 176 -24.46 -13.44 9.94
N TYR A 177 -24.04 -12.19 10.11
CA TYR A 177 -24.65 -11.29 11.10
C TYR A 177 -26.07 -10.88 10.70
N ASP A 178 -26.31 -10.59 9.43
CA ASP A 178 -27.65 -10.22 8.94
C ASP A 178 -28.64 -11.36 9.13
N LEU A 179 -28.21 -12.61 8.95
CA LEU A 179 -29.03 -13.78 9.17
C LEU A 179 -29.42 -13.97 10.64
N VAL A 180 -28.52 -13.78 11.59
CA VAL A 180 -28.88 -13.90 13.01
C VAL A 180 -29.81 -12.80 13.44
N GLN A 181 -29.63 -11.60 12.89
CA GLN A 181 -30.51 -10.47 13.13
C GLN A 181 -31.93 -10.75 12.58
N ALA A 182 -32.04 -11.15 11.31
CA ALA A 182 -33.29 -11.51 10.65
C ALA A 182 -33.99 -12.65 11.38
N MET A 183 -33.24 -13.69 11.75
CA MET A 183 -33.76 -14.83 12.51
C MET A 183 -34.30 -14.39 13.88
N THR A 184 -33.63 -13.53 14.58
CA THR A 184 -34.05 -13.03 15.90
C THR A 184 -35.34 -12.22 15.80
N VAL A 185 -35.44 -11.31 14.84
CA VAL A 185 -36.65 -10.53 14.59
C VAL A 185 -37.81 -11.46 14.24
N ARG A 186 -37.59 -12.42 13.33
CA ARG A 186 -38.62 -13.35 12.90
C ARG A 186 -39.08 -14.27 14.04
N LEU A 187 -38.17 -14.81 14.86
CA LEU A 187 -38.54 -15.67 16.00
C LEU A 187 -39.34 -14.92 17.05
N LYS A 188 -39.06 -13.64 17.31
CA LYS A 188 -39.86 -12.78 18.19
C LYS A 188 -41.25 -12.56 17.63
N GLN A 189 -41.42 -12.43 16.32
CA GLN A 189 -42.73 -12.23 15.68
C GLN A 189 -43.63 -13.49 15.74
N VAL A 190 -43.01 -14.68 15.61
CA VAL A 190 -43.77 -15.94 15.48
C VAL A 190 -43.78 -16.83 16.75
N ASN A 191 -42.92 -16.56 17.71
CA ASN A 191 -42.74 -17.42 18.87
C ASN A 191 -42.68 -16.61 20.17
N SER A 192 -43.69 -16.75 20.98
CA SER A 192 -43.81 -16.05 22.27
C SER A 192 -42.96 -16.66 23.40
N ASN A 193 -42.30 -17.79 23.18
CA ASN A 193 -41.48 -18.44 24.21
C ASN A 193 -40.01 -17.98 24.15
N PRO A 194 -39.53 -17.15 25.11
CA PRO A 194 -38.15 -16.63 25.12
C PRO A 194 -37.06 -17.70 25.11
N ALA A 195 -37.31 -18.84 25.82
CA ALA A 195 -36.30 -19.94 25.88
C ALA A 195 -36.02 -20.57 24.51
N ASN A 196 -37.04 -20.71 23.67
CA ASN A 196 -36.84 -21.26 22.30
C ASN A 196 -36.16 -20.26 21.37
N ILE A 197 -36.40 -18.96 21.56
CA ILE A 197 -35.74 -17.89 20.84
C ILE A 197 -34.25 -17.92 21.17
N THR A 198 -33.92 -17.87 22.46
CA THR A 198 -32.55 -17.90 22.96
C THR A 198 -31.78 -19.13 22.47
N LYS A 199 -32.39 -20.34 22.64
CA LYS A 199 -31.76 -21.57 22.17
C LYS A 199 -31.47 -21.59 20.66
N GLY A 200 -32.38 -21.01 19.87
CA GLY A 200 -32.23 -20.91 18.42
C GLY A 200 -31.09 -20.02 18.02
N ILE A 201 -30.96 -18.87 18.68
CA ILE A 201 -29.93 -17.87 18.47
C ILE A 201 -28.56 -18.40 18.95
N ASP A 202 -28.49 -18.96 20.15
CA ASP A 202 -27.28 -19.55 20.73
C ASP A 202 -26.68 -20.63 19.83
N ASN A 203 -27.51 -21.53 19.32
CA ASN A 203 -27.04 -22.59 18.44
C ASN A 203 -26.43 -22.02 17.14
N TYR A 204 -27.06 -21.00 16.58
CA TYR A 204 -26.54 -20.31 15.41
C TYR A 204 -25.21 -19.60 15.70
N CYS A 205 -25.16 -18.84 16.78
CA CYS A 205 -23.99 -18.11 17.19
C CYS A 205 -22.79 -19.03 17.53
N LYS A 206 -23.05 -20.13 18.23
CA LYS A 206 -22.02 -21.16 18.51
C LYS A 206 -21.45 -21.78 17.23
N ALA A 207 -22.30 -22.05 16.24
CA ALA A 207 -21.87 -22.68 15.00
C ALA A 207 -21.13 -21.69 14.08
N THR A 208 -21.58 -20.44 14.03
CA THR A 208 -21.01 -19.41 13.13
C THR A 208 -19.85 -18.63 13.74
N GLY A 209 -19.63 -18.77 15.06
CA GLY A 209 -18.63 -17.98 15.79
C GLY A 209 -19.02 -16.53 16.02
N ILE A 210 -20.28 -16.17 15.78
CA ILE A 210 -20.83 -14.87 16.15
C ILE A 210 -20.96 -14.83 17.66
N ASN A 211 -20.37 -13.81 18.27
CA ASN A 211 -20.40 -13.67 19.72
C ASN A 211 -21.70 -13.04 20.22
N ILE A 212 -22.09 -13.48 21.40
CA ILE A 212 -23.25 -12.97 22.12
C ILE A 212 -22.74 -12.14 23.30
N ILE A 213 -23.25 -10.92 23.42
CA ILE A 213 -23.00 -10.09 24.60
C ILE A 213 -24.03 -10.48 25.65
N ASN A 214 -23.59 -10.91 26.83
CA ASN A 214 -24.45 -11.29 27.94
C ASN A 214 -25.53 -12.36 27.62
N GLY A 215 -25.16 -13.32 26.75
CA GLY A 215 -26.08 -14.41 26.38
C GLY A 215 -27.05 -14.10 25.24
N PHE A 216 -27.07 -12.87 24.74
CA PHE A 216 -27.89 -12.44 23.61
C PHE A 216 -27.07 -11.83 22.48
N PRO A 217 -27.38 -12.12 21.21
CA PRO A 217 -26.83 -11.37 20.11
C PRO A 217 -27.33 -9.94 20.19
N TYR A 218 -26.47 -9.01 19.87
CA TYR A 218 -26.82 -7.59 19.77
C TYR A 218 -27.75 -7.42 18.56
N VAL A 219 -29.02 -7.17 18.81
CA VAL A 219 -30.05 -7.06 17.77
C VAL A 219 -30.60 -5.65 17.74
N LYS A 220 -30.54 -5.03 16.58
CA LYS A 220 -31.26 -3.79 16.29
C LYS A 220 -32.75 -4.12 16.27
N LEU A 221 -33.49 -3.69 17.27
CA LEU A 221 -34.93 -3.81 17.28
C LEU A 221 -35.53 -2.74 16.37
N ILE A 222 -36.25 -3.17 15.34
CA ILE A 222 -37.17 -2.27 14.63
C ILE A 222 -38.42 -2.17 15.50
N ILE A 223 -38.59 -1.08 16.18
CA ILE A 223 -39.81 -0.80 16.93
C ILE A 223 -40.86 -0.38 15.92
N ASN A 224 -41.90 -1.18 15.72
CA ASN A 224 -43.09 -0.74 15.05
C ASN A 224 -43.84 0.19 16.02
N ASP A 225 -44.08 1.40 15.59
CA ASP A 225 -45.00 2.33 16.24
C ASP A 225 -46.39 1.65 16.40
N GLU A 226 -47.06 1.93 17.51
CA GLU A 226 -48.39 1.39 17.82
C GLU A 226 -49.47 1.68 16.75
N SER A 227 -49.18 2.50 15.76
CA SER A 227 -50.06 2.86 14.64
C SER A 227 -49.95 1.95 13.41
N GLY A 228 -49.05 0.93 13.39
CA GLY A 228 -48.96 -0.04 12.28
C GLY A 228 -48.47 0.52 10.95
N LYS A 229 -47.90 1.70 10.90
CA LYS A 229 -47.32 2.29 9.69
C LYS A 229 -45.82 1.97 9.56
N ASN A 230 -45.48 1.23 8.52
CA ASN A 230 -44.10 1.03 8.12
C ASN A 230 -43.43 2.38 7.78
N MET A 231 -42.53 2.86 8.62
CA MET A 231 -41.62 3.92 8.26
C MET A 231 -40.42 3.32 7.47
N THR A 232 -40.60 3.15 6.19
CA THR A 232 -39.47 3.07 5.25
C THR A 232 -39.11 4.49 4.87
N ASN A 233 -38.07 5.00 5.42
CA ASN A 233 -37.25 6.16 5.07
C ASN A 233 -37.03 7.09 6.25
N SER A 234 -36.07 6.75 7.03
CA SER A 234 -35.10 7.70 7.60
C SER A 234 -34.21 6.93 8.58
N ILE A 235 -33.00 6.67 8.17
CA ILE A 235 -31.91 6.35 9.08
C ILE A 235 -31.61 7.66 9.81
N ASN A 236 -32.32 7.96 10.86
CA ASN A 236 -31.88 8.92 11.87
C ASN A 236 -32.65 8.70 13.17
N ASN A 237 -31.89 8.33 14.20
CA ASN A 237 -32.12 8.58 15.60
C ASN A 237 -33.44 8.06 16.21
N ASN A 238 -33.42 6.81 16.65
CA ASN A 238 -33.83 6.39 18.00
C ASN A 238 -33.80 4.87 18.03
N ILE A 239 -32.66 4.34 18.47
CA ILE A 239 -32.52 2.90 18.69
C ILE A 239 -32.48 2.72 20.19
N GLU A 240 -33.61 2.26 20.78
CA GLU A 240 -33.62 1.76 22.15
C GLU A 240 -33.15 0.31 22.13
N TYR A 241 -32.15 0.03 22.95
CA TYR A 241 -31.62 -1.32 23.15
C TYR A 241 -32.19 -1.91 24.40
N VAL A 242 -32.92 -3.02 24.30
CA VAL A 242 -33.30 -3.81 25.47
C VAL A 242 -32.20 -4.80 25.77
N ILE A 243 -31.44 -4.55 26.83
CA ILE A 243 -30.41 -5.46 27.33
C ILE A 243 -31.05 -6.26 28.48
N ASP A 244 -31.30 -7.56 28.26
CA ASP A 244 -31.73 -8.45 29.30
C ASP A 244 -30.56 -9.34 29.75
N PHE A 245 -30.13 -9.17 31.00
CA PHE A 245 -28.98 -9.90 31.54
C PHE A 245 -29.45 -11.19 32.18
N PRO A 246 -28.96 -12.38 31.79
CA PRO A 246 -29.24 -13.61 32.46
C PRO A 246 -28.81 -13.54 33.94
N LYS A 247 -29.71 -13.87 34.87
CA LYS A 247 -29.43 -13.85 36.31
C LYS A 247 -28.17 -14.60 36.73
N GLU A 248 -27.91 -15.73 36.08
CA GLU A 248 -26.74 -16.58 36.34
C GLU A 248 -25.40 -15.86 36.01
N LEU A 249 -25.39 -14.94 35.06
CA LEU A 249 -24.18 -14.15 34.70
C LEU A 249 -23.91 -13.06 35.73
N LEU A 250 -24.94 -12.41 36.24
CA LEU A 250 -24.82 -11.37 37.29
C LEU A 250 -24.30 -11.98 38.59
N ILE A 251 -24.76 -13.18 38.97
CA ILE A 251 -24.31 -13.91 40.15
C ILE A 251 -22.85 -14.35 40.03
N SER A 252 -22.41 -14.76 38.83
CA SER A 252 -21.02 -15.26 38.62
C SER A 252 -19.99 -14.17 38.71
N PHE A 253 -20.36 -12.90 38.47
CA PHE A 253 -19.43 -11.75 38.47
C PHE A 253 -19.61 -10.82 39.70
N ASN A 254 -20.58 -11.10 40.54
CA ASN A 254 -20.89 -10.26 41.74
C ASN A 254 -21.18 -8.79 41.38
N ILE A 255 -21.86 -8.57 40.26
CA ILE A 255 -22.23 -7.26 39.71
C ILE A 255 -23.75 -7.09 39.83
N SER A 256 -24.24 -5.95 40.30
CA SER A 256 -25.66 -5.65 40.32
C SER A 256 -26.17 -5.35 38.91
N LYS A 257 -27.52 -5.54 38.70
CA LYS A 257 -28.16 -5.22 37.41
C LYS A 257 -28.03 -3.73 37.07
N GLU A 258 -28.04 -2.87 38.06
CA GLU A 258 -27.86 -1.42 37.96
C GLU A 258 -26.46 -1.03 37.59
N GLU A 259 -25.43 -1.67 38.17
CA GLU A 259 -24.03 -1.47 37.77
C GLU A 259 -23.78 -1.94 36.33
N ALA A 260 -24.34 -3.07 35.93
CA ALA A 260 -24.23 -3.55 34.55
C ALA A 260 -24.88 -2.58 33.54
N MET A 261 -26.02 -1.94 33.92
CA MET A 261 -26.68 -0.93 33.09
C MET A 261 -25.92 0.40 33.01
N LEU A 262 -25.21 0.81 34.07
CA LEU A 262 -24.36 2.01 34.08
C LEU A 262 -23.20 1.88 33.09
N TYR A 263 -22.53 0.73 33.08
CA TYR A 263 -21.46 0.42 32.15
C TYR A 263 -21.92 0.39 30.68
N THR A 264 -23.18 0.09 30.43
CA THR A 264 -23.75 0.06 29.08
C THR A 264 -24.12 1.44 28.56
N LYS A 265 -24.62 2.36 29.40
CA LYS A 265 -24.99 3.73 28.97
C LYS A 265 -23.83 4.62 28.55
N GLU A 266 -22.68 4.52 29.22
CA GLU A 266 -21.47 5.25 28.81
C GLU A 266 -20.78 4.65 27.56
N ALA A 267 -21.00 3.36 27.32
CA ALA A 267 -20.43 2.65 26.18
C ALA A 267 -21.19 2.88 24.87
N ASP A 268 -22.47 3.25 24.90
CA ASP A 268 -23.34 3.33 23.71
C ASP A 268 -22.88 4.38 22.69
N ASN A 269 -22.42 5.53 23.10
CA ASN A 269 -21.88 6.54 22.17
C ASN A 269 -20.52 6.15 21.52
N LYS A 270 -19.80 5.20 22.10
CA LYS A 270 -18.53 4.66 21.57
C LYS A 270 -18.71 3.34 20.81
N ARG A 271 -19.81 2.61 21.05
CA ARG A 271 -20.09 1.29 20.46
C ARG A 271 -20.42 1.32 18.97
N VAL A 272 -21.01 2.40 18.46
CA VAL A 272 -21.30 2.53 17.02
C VAL A 272 -20.00 2.36 16.18
N LYS A 273 -18.89 2.92 16.63
CA LYS A 273 -17.58 2.74 15.97
C LYS A 273 -17.00 1.33 16.14
N THR A 274 -17.29 0.67 17.26
CA THR A 274 -16.80 -0.70 17.54
C THR A 274 -17.55 -1.75 16.71
N VAL A 275 -18.85 -1.56 16.46
CA VAL A 275 -19.66 -2.44 15.61
C VAL A 275 -19.22 -2.38 14.15
N ASP A 276 -18.87 -1.20 13.62
CA ASP A 276 -18.35 -1.07 12.26
C ASP A 276 -16.95 -1.69 12.13
N ILE A 277 -16.13 -1.56 13.15
CA ILE A 277 -14.82 -2.23 13.24
C ILE A 277 -15.00 -3.76 13.32
N LEU A 278 -16.04 -4.25 14.00
CA LEU A 278 -16.33 -5.68 14.11
C LEU A 278 -16.95 -6.24 12.82
N LYS A 279 -17.69 -5.46 12.03
CA LYS A 279 -18.17 -5.88 10.69
C LYS A 279 -17.00 -6.20 9.74
N ASP A 280 -15.94 -5.43 9.77
CA ASP A 280 -14.72 -5.74 9.03
C ASP A 280 -13.93 -6.91 9.63
N LYS A 281 -14.09 -7.21 10.92
CA LYS A 281 -13.37 -8.22 11.69
C LYS A 281 -14.03 -9.58 11.84
N ILE A 282 -15.30 -9.74 11.48
CA ILE A 282 -15.96 -11.05 11.34
C ILE A 282 -15.26 -11.92 10.26
N LYS A 283 -14.37 -11.33 9.48
CA LYS A 283 -13.38 -12.06 8.64
C LYS A 283 -12.46 -13.02 9.41
N TYR A 284 -12.37 -12.92 10.73
CA TYR A 284 -11.42 -13.69 11.54
C TYR A 284 -12.12 -14.69 12.46
N ASN A 285 -12.93 -15.58 11.89
CA ASN A 285 -13.40 -16.78 12.60
C ASN A 285 -12.31 -17.84 12.77
N ASN A 286 -11.12 -17.63 12.21
CA ASN A 286 -9.95 -18.45 12.45
C ASN A 286 -9.13 -17.81 13.58
N GLU A 287 -8.69 -18.63 14.55
CA GLU A 287 -7.60 -18.27 15.47
C GLU A 287 -6.56 -17.49 14.68
N ILE A 288 -6.12 -16.36 15.19
CA ILE A 288 -5.04 -15.58 14.57
C ILE A 288 -3.80 -16.47 14.57
N ARG A 289 -3.47 -17.05 13.40
CA ARG A 289 -2.50 -18.17 13.30
C ARG A 289 -1.05 -17.71 13.25
N ASP A 290 -0.79 -16.55 12.64
CA ASP A 290 0.57 -16.03 12.41
C ASP A 290 0.89 -14.89 13.37
N PHE A 291 0.82 -15.19 14.68
CA PHE A 291 0.96 -14.20 15.73
C PHE A 291 2.27 -14.38 16.51
N LYS A 292 3.00 -13.31 16.67
CA LYS A 292 4.16 -13.25 17.58
C LYS A 292 3.74 -12.54 18.87
N PHE A 293 3.63 -13.25 19.99
CA PHE A 293 3.37 -12.66 21.33
C PHE A 293 4.32 -11.50 21.67
N GLN A 294 5.47 -11.45 21.02
CA GLN A 294 6.43 -10.34 21.13
C GLN A 294 5.86 -9.00 20.67
N GLU A 295 4.97 -8.99 19.68
CA GLU A 295 4.34 -7.74 19.22
C GLU A 295 3.34 -7.20 20.25
N LEU A 296 2.54 -8.09 20.84
CA LEU A 296 1.66 -7.72 21.94
C LEU A 296 2.47 -7.19 23.13
N THR A 297 3.61 -7.84 23.45
CA THR A 297 4.49 -7.42 24.54
C THR A 297 5.10 -6.04 24.29
N ARG A 298 5.41 -5.70 23.04
CA ARG A 298 5.93 -4.36 22.66
C ARG A 298 4.84 -3.28 22.66
N ASN A 299 3.63 -3.62 22.22
CA ASN A 299 2.62 -2.65 21.84
C ASN A 299 1.50 -2.50 22.87
N CYS A 300 1.39 -3.40 23.87
CA CYS A 300 0.41 -3.33 24.94
C CYS A 300 1.10 -3.32 26.30
N ARG A 301 1.05 -2.17 26.99
CA ARG A 301 1.67 -2.00 28.30
C ARG A 301 1.04 -2.91 29.37
N LEU A 302 -0.28 -3.04 29.38
CA LEU A 302 -0.97 -3.92 30.34
C LEU A 302 -0.55 -5.38 30.13
N TRP A 303 -0.48 -5.85 28.88
CA TRP A 303 0.01 -7.19 28.58
C TRP A 303 1.47 -7.39 29.00
N ASN A 304 2.32 -6.38 28.78
CA ASN A 304 3.73 -6.43 29.19
C ASN A 304 3.86 -6.56 30.71
N GLU A 305 3.05 -5.82 31.48
CA GLU A 305 3.02 -5.92 32.93
C GLU A 305 2.50 -7.27 33.42
N PHE A 306 1.48 -7.81 32.76
CA PHE A 306 0.91 -9.11 33.07
C PHE A 306 1.89 -10.26 32.80
N ILE A 307 2.52 -10.29 31.60
CA ILE A 307 3.45 -11.38 31.22
C ILE A 307 4.76 -11.37 32.03
N LEU A 308 5.22 -10.19 32.45
CA LEU A 308 6.45 -10.03 33.22
C LEU A 308 6.22 -10.02 34.74
N ASN A 309 5.00 -10.31 35.20
CA ASN A 309 4.62 -10.28 36.61
C ASN A 309 5.05 -8.99 37.36
N LYS A 310 4.95 -7.84 36.69
CA LYS A 310 5.41 -6.56 37.25
C LYS A 310 4.50 -6.04 38.35
N ARG A 311 3.22 -6.40 38.33
CA ARG A 311 2.23 -6.08 39.35
C ARG A 311 1.07 -7.06 39.31
N LYS A 312 0.29 -7.09 40.37
CA LYS A 312 -1.01 -7.79 40.38
C LYS A 312 -2.01 -7.02 39.52
N CYS A 313 -2.59 -7.70 38.53
CA CYS A 313 -3.73 -7.18 37.76
C CYS A 313 -5.03 -7.37 38.53
N SER A 314 -5.96 -6.44 38.42
CA SER A 314 -7.30 -6.54 39.00
C SER A 314 -8.13 -7.60 38.26
N ASP A 315 -9.25 -8.04 38.83
CA ASP A 315 -10.14 -9.02 38.23
C ASP A 315 -10.70 -8.54 36.89
N SER A 316 -10.99 -7.24 36.75
CA SER A 316 -11.45 -6.63 35.50
C SER A 316 -10.35 -6.63 34.44
N GLU A 317 -9.07 -6.37 34.80
CA GLU A 317 -7.95 -6.43 33.88
C GLU A 317 -7.70 -7.87 33.42
N ILE A 318 -7.77 -8.85 34.33
CA ILE A 318 -7.62 -10.27 34.01
C ILE A 318 -8.72 -10.74 33.07
N PHE A 319 -9.96 -10.35 33.34
CA PHE A 319 -11.09 -10.66 32.46
C PHE A 319 -10.96 -10.02 31.08
N GLY A 320 -10.59 -8.73 31.01
CA GLY A 320 -10.33 -8.03 29.76
C GLY A 320 -9.22 -8.67 28.95
N ILE A 321 -8.12 -9.08 29.60
CA ILE A 321 -7.02 -9.82 28.96
C ILE A 321 -7.53 -11.18 28.45
N ALA A 322 -8.28 -11.92 29.24
CA ALA A 322 -8.79 -13.26 28.87
C ALA A 322 -9.75 -13.19 27.67
N THR A 323 -10.68 -12.22 27.62
CA THR A 323 -11.64 -12.06 26.52
C THR A 323 -10.97 -11.69 25.21
N ASN A 324 -9.84 -11.02 25.27
CA ASN A 324 -9.01 -10.71 24.10
C ASN A 324 -8.13 -11.90 23.67
N LEU A 325 -7.49 -12.58 24.61
CA LEU A 325 -6.49 -13.62 24.32
C LEU A 325 -7.05 -14.92 23.79
N TRP A 326 -8.25 -15.34 24.17
CA TRP A 326 -8.78 -16.61 23.69
C TRP A 326 -8.99 -16.63 22.16
N ARG A 327 -9.01 -15.45 21.54
CA ARG A 327 -9.07 -15.28 20.09
C ARG A 327 -7.74 -15.53 19.38
N ILE A 328 -6.65 -15.68 20.14
CA ILE A 328 -5.31 -15.83 19.62
C ILE A 328 -4.89 -17.30 19.76
N ARG A 329 -4.36 -17.90 18.69
CA ARG A 329 -3.84 -19.26 18.75
C ARG A 329 -2.76 -19.38 19.82
N GLY A 330 -2.96 -20.29 20.77
CA GLY A 330 -2.06 -20.45 21.93
C GLY A 330 -2.28 -19.40 23.04
N GLY A 331 -3.21 -18.45 22.89
CA GLY A 331 -3.49 -17.43 23.91
C GLY A 331 -4.02 -18.03 25.21
N GLU A 332 -4.90 -19.05 25.11
CA GLU A 332 -5.41 -19.77 26.29
C GLU A 332 -4.27 -20.46 27.06
N LYS A 333 -3.37 -21.13 26.34
CA LYS A 333 -2.21 -21.80 26.93
C LYS A 333 -1.31 -20.77 27.61
N ARG A 334 -0.97 -19.68 26.91
CA ARG A 334 -0.08 -18.64 27.42
C ARG A 334 -0.65 -17.90 28.63
N PHE A 335 -1.95 -17.59 28.60
CA PHE A 335 -2.65 -16.99 29.74
C PHE A 335 -2.60 -17.90 30.97
N SER A 336 -2.86 -19.22 30.77
CA SER A 336 -2.86 -20.21 31.86
C SER A 336 -1.46 -20.41 32.44
N GLU A 337 -0.41 -20.42 31.63
CA GLU A 337 0.98 -20.46 32.06
C GLU A 337 1.31 -19.29 32.99
N ILE A 338 0.99 -18.05 32.56
CA ILE A 338 1.27 -16.83 33.34
C ILE A 338 0.55 -16.85 34.69
N ILE A 339 -0.74 -17.21 34.70
CA ILE A 339 -1.51 -17.29 35.97
C ILE A 339 -0.95 -18.34 36.89
N ASN A 340 -0.50 -19.49 36.36
CA ASN A 340 0.04 -20.60 37.17
C ASN A 340 1.46 -20.32 37.67
N GLU A 341 2.26 -19.57 36.93
CA GLU A 341 3.66 -19.24 37.26
C GLU A 341 3.75 -17.99 38.16
N SER A 342 2.68 -17.23 38.29
CA SER A 342 2.65 -15.95 39.01
C SER A 342 2.39 -16.14 40.52
N ASP A 343 3.21 -15.50 41.33
CA ASP A 343 3.01 -15.40 42.78
C ASP A 343 1.85 -14.47 43.19
N PHE A 344 1.37 -13.64 42.25
CA PHE A 344 0.28 -12.70 42.52
C PHE A 344 -1.12 -13.32 42.49
N TYR A 345 -1.25 -14.46 41.81
CA TYR A 345 -2.54 -15.10 41.63
C TYR A 345 -2.58 -16.39 42.40
N GLU A 346 -3.41 -16.43 43.49
CA GLU A 346 -3.65 -17.71 44.18
C GLU A 346 -4.07 -18.75 43.12
N LYS A 347 -3.57 -20.01 43.27
CA LYS A 347 -3.89 -21.16 42.41
C LYS A 347 -5.36 -21.55 42.47
N LYS A 348 -6.27 -20.58 42.48
CA LYS A 348 -7.71 -20.81 42.40
C LYS A 348 -8.06 -21.20 40.98
N ILE A 349 -8.64 -22.36 40.83
CA ILE A 349 -9.26 -22.92 39.62
C ILE A 349 -10.08 -21.86 38.87
N ARG A 350 -10.60 -20.83 39.58
CA ARG A 350 -11.38 -19.73 39.05
C ARG A 350 -10.61 -18.87 38.02
N ASN A 351 -9.33 -18.52 38.25
CA ASN A 351 -8.57 -17.62 37.38
C ASN A 351 -8.15 -18.29 36.06
N VAL A 352 -7.83 -19.58 36.10
CA VAL A 352 -7.51 -20.37 34.90
C VAL A 352 -8.75 -20.61 34.05
N ASN A 353 -9.91 -20.75 34.69
CA ASN A 353 -11.17 -21.00 33.99
C ASN A 353 -11.78 -19.77 33.33
N ILE A 354 -11.37 -18.54 33.66
CA ILE A 354 -11.88 -17.30 33.03
C ILE A 354 -11.68 -17.34 31.52
N ILE A 355 -10.49 -17.71 31.03
CA ILE A 355 -10.25 -17.74 29.58
C ILE A 355 -10.99 -18.90 28.90
N LYS A 356 -11.13 -20.03 29.58
CA LYS A 356 -11.93 -21.18 29.08
C LYS A 356 -13.41 -20.82 29.01
N ALA A 357 -13.93 -20.15 30.04
CA ALA A 357 -15.29 -19.63 30.05
C ALA A 357 -15.50 -18.57 28.96
N SER A 358 -14.56 -17.64 28.79
CA SER A 358 -14.60 -16.65 27.73
C SER A 358 -14.69 -17.29 26.34
N ARG A 359 -13.96 -18.38 26.10
CA ARG A 359 -14.05 -19.17 24.87
C ARG A 359 -15.37 -19.94 24.76
N ALA A 360 -15.79 -20.60 25.83
CA ALA A 360 -16.98 -21.43 25.82
C ALA A 360 -18.27 -20.62 25.58
N TYR A 361 -18.34 -19.43 26.17
CA TYR A 361 -19.45 -18.51 25.99
C TYR A 361 -19.30 -17.57 24.80
N GLY A 362 -18.15 -17.59 24.11
CA GLY A 362 -17.91 -16.78 22.92
C GLY A 362 -17.87 -15.29 23.17
N TYR A 363 -17.35 -14.85 24.34
CA TYR A 363 -17.29 -13.43 24.67
C TYR A 363 -16.55 -12.62 23.62
N LEU A 364 -17.07 -11.44 23.29
CA LEU A 364 -16.34 -10.47 22.48
C LEU A 364 -15.10 -9.98 23.24
N PRO A 365 -14.04 -9.57 22.52
CA PRO A 365 -12.93 -8.86 23.13
C PRO A 365 -13.45 -7.64 23.88
N GLN A 366 -13.23 -7.59 25.19
CA GLN A 366 -13.64 -6.44 25.99
C GLN A 366 -12.90 -5.20 25.54
N ALA A 367 -13.56 -4.05 25.52
CA ALA A 367 -12.95 -2.78 25.16
C ALA A 367 -11.90 -2.34 26.20
N CYS A 368 -10.77 -1.82 25.75
CA CYS A 368 -9.72 -1.35 26.65
C CYS A 368 -10.18 -0.20 27.56
N SER A 369 -11.18 0.58 27.13
CA SER A 369 -11.81 1.61 27.98
C SER A 369 -12.40 1.05 29.26
N ASP A 370 -12.80 -0.23 29.27
CA ASP A 370 -13.56 -0.83 30.37
C ASP A 370 -12.64 -1.45 31.43
N PHE A 371 -11.38 -1.73 31.10
CA PHE A 371 -10.49 -2.44 32.03
C PHE A 371 -9.04 -1.96 32.05
N CYS A 372 -8.55 -1.29 30.98
CA CYS A 372 -7.15 -0.97 30.87
C CYS A 372 -6.81 0.40 31.51
N PRO A 373 -5.96 0.47 32.55
CA PRO A 373 -5.59 1.73 33.18
C PRO A 373 -4.79 2.67 32.27
N TYR A 374 -4.32 2.15 31.14
CA TYR A 374 -3.52 2.92 30.16
C TYR A 374 -4.32 3.37 28.94
N PHE A 375 -5.64 3.17 28.94
CA PHE A 375 -6.52 3.46 27.79
C PHE A 375 -6.35 4.89 27.27
N PHE A 376 -6.43 5.89 28.16
CA PHE A 376 -6.35 7.31 27.76
C PHE A 376 -5.01 7.71 27.13
N ARG A 377 -3.92 6.98 27.40
CA ARG A 377 -2.62 7.19 26.77
C ARG A 377 -2.41 6.35 25.53
N CYS A 378 -3.05 5.19 25.47
CA CYS A 378 -2.88 4.21 24.41
C CYS A 378 -3.87 4.41 23.26
N GLY A 379 -5.12 4.80 23.55
CA GLY A 379 -6.18 5.08 22.57
C GLY A 379 -6.68 3.87 21.77
N LYS A 380 -6.27 2.62 22.12
CA LYS A 380 -6.72 1.40 21.44
C LYS A 380 -8.06 0.95 22.01
N HIS A 381 -8.99 0.55 21.12
CA HIS A 381 -10.32 0.11 21.58
C HIS A 381 -10.28 -1.28 22.20
N ILE A 382 -9.52 -2.21 21.64
CA ILE A 382 -9.34 -3.57 22.16
C ILE A 382 -7.86 -3.94 22.15
N MET A 383 -7.47 -4.87 23.04
CA MET A 383 -6.07 -5.31 23.16
C MET A 383 -5.56 -5.95 21.86
N LEU A 384 -6.42 -6.59 21.08
CA LEU A 384 -6.10 -7.18 19.79
C LEU A 384 -5.66 -6.14 18.75
N GLU A 385 -5.99 -4.87 18.90
CA GLU A 385 -5.47 -3.79 18.04
C GLU A 385 -3.97 -3.55 18.24
N SER A 386 -3.39 -4.09 19.30
CA SER A 386 -1.94 -4.11 19.47
C SER A 386 -1.24 -5.08 18.51
N LEU A 387 -2.00 -5.99 17.89
CA LEU A 387 -1.58 -6.98 16.90
C LEU A 387 -1.95 -6.58 15.50
N GLU A 388 -3.08 -5.90 15.36
CA GLU A 388 -3.60 -5.49 14.08
C GLU A 388 -3.13 -4.08 13.76
N ILE A 389 -2.49 -3.98 12.61
CA ILE A 389 -2.10 -2.72 12.03
C ILE A 389 -3.31 -2.16 11.32
N LYS A 390 -3.97 -1.17 11.93
CA LYS A 390 -5.01 -0.42 11.23
C LYS A 390 -4.37 0.44 10.15
N ARG A 391 -4.70 0.15 8.90
CA ARG A 391 -4.39 1.06 7.79
C ARG A 391 -5.04 2.41 8.09
N GLY A 392 -4.27 3.48 7.96
CA GLY A 392 -4.78 4.84 8.14
C GLY A 392 -4.67 5.40 9.57
N GLN A 393 -3.96 4.74 10.48
CA GLN A 393 -3.64 5.31 11.79
C GLN A 393 -2.21 5.82 11.87
N ILE A 394 -2.05 7.00 12.47
CA ILE A 394 -0.77 7.62 12.79
C ILE A 394 -0.84 8.21 14.20
N ASN A 395 0.23 8.04 14.97
CA ASN A 395 0.41 8.65 16.28
C ASN A 395 1.71 9.43 16.31
N GLN A 396 1.69 10.63 16.85
CA GLN A 396 2.92 11.35 17.20
C GLN A 396 3.26 11.00 18.64
N TYR A 397 4.38 10.34 18.88
CA TYR A 397 4.76 9.85 20.22
C TYR A 397 5.96 10.60 20.82
N ALA A 398 6.74 11.32 20.01
CA ALA A 398 7.85 12.12 20.48
C ALA A 398 7.92 13.44 19.72
N SER A 399 8.24 14.52 20.42
CA SER A 399 8.63 15.77 19.79
C SER A 399 10.09 15.65 19.35
N VAL A 400 10.35 15.80 18.06
CA VAL A 400 11.71 15.93 17.56
C VAL A 400 12.24 17.31 17.99
N PRO A 401 13.45 17.42 18.54
CA PRO A 401 14.03 18.73 18.89
C PRO A 401 14.05 19.64 17.67
N VAL A 402 13.62 20.87 17.85
CA VAL A 402 13.51 21.87 16.78
C VAL A 402 14.42 23.04 17.10
N CYS A 403 15.31 23.40 16.17
CA CYS A 403 16.15 24.60 16.30
C CYS A 403 15.56 25.79 15.53
N ASP A 404 15.99 26.98 15.85
CA ASP A 404 15.60 28.19 15.14
C ASP A 404 16.41 28.37 13.85
N ILE A 405 15.89 29.16 12.93
CA ILE A 405 16.45 29.30 11.57
C ILE A 405 17.84 29.98 11.64
N GLU A 406 18.03 30.96 12.53
CA GLU A 406 19.30 31.64 12.69
C GLU A 406 20.42 30.70 13.18
N TYR A 407 20.08 29.80 14.11
CA TYR A 407 21.01 28.76 14.54
C TYR A 407 21.38 27.84 13.38
N ALA A 408 20.37 27.36 12.63
CA ALA A 408 20.59 26.44 11.52
C ALA A 408 21.41 27.08 10.38
N GLU A 409 21.20 28.37 10.07
CA GLU A 409 22.02 29.12 9.11
C GLU A 409 23.48 29.29 9.56
N LYS A 410 23.66 29.63 10.82
CA LYS A 410 25.00 29.75 11.41
C LYS A 410 25.69 28.40 11.39
N TYR A 411 24.99 27.35 11.78
CA TYR A 411 25.50 25.97 11.76
C TYR A 411 25.92 25.54 10.35
N LEU A 412 25.07 25.78 9.33
CA LEU A 412 25.36 25.48 7.93
C LEU A 412 26.65 26.19 7.47
N ARG A 413 26.79 27.49 7.75
CA ARG A 413 27.96 28.28 7.36
C ARG A 413 29.24 27.80 8.07
N THR A 414 29.16 27.52 9.37
CA THR A 414 30.29 27.03 10.16
C THR A 414 30.70 25.63 9.67
N SER A 415 29.74 24.72 9.45
CA SER A 415 30.02 23.37 8.96
C SER A 415 30.63 23.39 7.54
N LEU A 416 30.19 24.30 6.67
CA LEU A 416 30.75 24.44 5.33
C LEU A 416 32.20 24.90 5.41
N VAL A 417 32.51 25.90 6.24
CA VAL A 417 33.89 26.42 6.44
C VAL A 417 34.78 25.36 7.08
N GLU A 418 34.25 24.57 8.03
CA GLU A 418 34.99 23.47 8.65
C GLU A 418 35.30 22.37 7.62
N ALA A 419 34.30 21.91 6.88
CA ALA A 419 34.46 20.91 5.82
C ALA A 419 35.44 21.37 4.73
N PHE A 420 35.38 22.64 4.36
CA PHE A 420 36.24 23.26 3.36
C PHE A 420 37.70 23.28 3.80
N ASN A 421 37.95 23.74 5.06
CA ASN A 421 39.29 23.91 5.59
C ASN A 421 39.90 22.63 6.17
N SER A 422 39.15 21.54 6.28
CA SER A 422 39.71 20.29 6.77
C SER A 422 40.83 19.77 5.86
N ASN A 423 41.84 19.13 6.44
CA ASN A 423 42.97 18.59 5.65
C ASN A 423 42.79 17.09 5.40
N ASP A 424 41.74 16.74 4.64
CA ASP A 424 41.38 15.36 4.31
C ASP A 424 40.82 15.27 2.89
N ASN A 425 40.60 14.03 2.40
CA ASN A 425 39.91 13.73 1.16
C ASN A 425 38.58 13.01 1.43
N ASP A 426 37.97 13.28 2.58
CA ASP A 426 36.73 12.67 3.00
C ASP A 426 35.51 13.16 2.19
N ILE A 427 34.39 12.48 2.36
CA ILE A 427 33.09 12.94 1.88
C ILE A 427 32.39 13.64 3.07
N HIS A 428 32.13 14.92 2.92
CA HIS A 428 31.41 15.74 3.90
C HIS A 428 29.96 15.88 3.44
N ILE A 429 29.00 15.44 4.23
CA ILE A 429 27.58 15.59 3.94
C ILE A 429 26.99 16.61 4.89
N ILE A 430 26.56 17.75 4.36
CA ILE A 430 25.89 18.80 5.13
C ILE A 430 24.40 18.72 4.86
N ILE A 431 23.64 18.23 5.83
CA ILE A 431 22.19 18.11 5.77
C ILE A 431 21.58 19.46 6.16
N ALA A 432 20.92 20.08 5.21
CA ALA A 432 20.35 21.42 5.41
C ALA A 432 19.01 21.53 4.67
N PRO A 433 17.91 21.96 5.34
CA PRO A 433 16.58 21.99 4.75
C PRO A 433 16.50 22.88 3.51
N THR A 434 15.47 22.64 2.68
CA THR A 434 15.19 23.47 1.51
C THR A 434 14.87 24.90 1.94
N GLY A 435 15.49 25.90 1.30
CA GLY A 435 15.26 27.32 1.62
C GLY A 435 16.12 27.90 2.75
N ILE A 436 16.99 27.11 3.39
CA ILE A 436 17.90 27.61 4.43
C ILE A 436 18.98 28.55 3.90
N GLY A 437 19.27 28.51 2.59
CA GLY A 437 20.31 29.34 1.97
C GLY A 437 21.61 28.59 1.68
N LYS A 438 21.54 27.33 1.26
CA LYS A 438 22.72 26.52 0.91
C LYS A 438 23.64 27.21 -0.10
N THR A 439 23.08 27.72 -1.19
CA THR A 439 23.84 28.43 -2.22
C THR A 439 24.42 29.75 -1.72
N ALA A 440 23.70 30.48 -0.84
CA ALA A 440 24.21 31.70 -0.19
C ALA A 440 25.36 31.41 0.78
N ALA A 441 25.38 30.23 1.39
CA ALA A 441 26.49 29.86 2.28
C ALA A 441 27.83 29.74 1.54
N LEU A 442 27.82 29.46 0.21
CA LEU A 442 29.02 29.44 -0.60
C LEU A 442 29.76 30.77 -0.70
N GLU A 443 29.08 31.92 -0.44
CA GLU A 443 29.65 33.24 -0.39
C GLU A 443 30.69 33.40 0.77
N GLN A 444 30.73 32.47 1.73
CA GLN A 444 31.75 32.43 2.77
C GLN A 444 33.10 31.94 2.26
N ILE A 445 33.16 31.31 1.11
CA ILE A 445 34.39 30.81 0.51
C ILE A 445 35.09 31.98 -0.19
N ARG A 446 36.29 32.34 0.29
CA ARG A 446 37.02 33.49 -0.23
C ARG A 446 37.92 33.18 -1.45
N ASN A 447 38.33 31.93 -1.57
CA ASN A 447 39.18 31.50 -2.67
C ASN A 447 38.60 30.28 -3.36
N PHE A 448 38.23 30.43 -4.62
CA PHE A 448 37.61 29.36 -5.44
C PHE A 448 38.62 28.65 -6.36
N ASN A 449 39.91 29.00 -6.34
CA ASN A 449 40.88 28.32 -7.16
C ASN A 449 40.90 26.81 -6.83
N ARG A 450 40.99 25.98 -7.88
CA ARG A 450 41.05 24.52 -7.81
C ARG A 450 39.79 23.90 -7.18
N ILE A 451 38.65 24.58 -7.29
CA ILE A 451 37.34 24.12 -6.78
C ILE A 451 36.40 23.84 -7.96
N CYS A 452 35.67 22.75 -7.87
CA CYS A 452 34.58 22.46 -8.79
C CYS A 452 33.25 22.53 -8.03
N ILE A 453 32.31 23.37 -8.48
CA ILE A 453 30.94 23.43 -7.96
C ILE A 453 30.02 22.77 -8.99
N SER A 454 29.28 21.76 -8.58
CA SER A 454 28.34 21.08 -9.45
C SER A 454 26.89 21.26 -8.99
N TYR A 455 26.01 21.34 -9.97
CA TYR A 455 24.59 21.67 -9.79
C TYR A 455 23.69 20.80 -10.69
N PRO A 456 22.37 20.65 -10.37
CA PRO A 456 21.48 19.77 -11.15
C PRO A 456 21.10 20.29 -12.53
N THR A 457 20.96 21.61 -12.74
CA THR A 457 20.50 22.21 -14.00
C THR A 457 21.34 23.40 -14.42
N HIS A 458 21.53 23.63 -15.73
CA HIS A 458 22.27 24.75 -16.27
C HIS A 458 21.73 26.12 -15.80
N LYS A 459 20.42 26.24 -15.65
CA LYS A 459 19.77 27.46 -15.12
C LYS A 459 20.28 27.80 -13.71
N LEU A 460 20.28 26.80 -12.81
CA LEU A 460 20.79 27.00 -11.45
C LEU A 460 22.29 27.33 -11.47
N GLY A 461 23.06 26.78 -12.42
CA GLY A 461 24.47 27.10 -12.61
C GLY A 461 24.69 28.58 -12.98
N CYS A 462 23.83 29.17 -13.81
CA CYS A 462 23.86 30.58 -14.13
C CYS A 462 23.57 31.44 -12.88
N ASP A 463 22.53 31.08 -12.12
CA ASP A 463 22.17 31.77 -10.88
C ASP A 463 23.31 31.72 -9.85
N ILE A 464 24.02 30.59 -9.74
CA ILE A 464 25.21 30.45 -8.88
C ILE A 464 26.35 31.32 -9.37
N ALA A 465 26.64 31.32 -10.69
CA ALA A 465 27.70 32.12 -11.26
C ALA A 465 27.49 33.62 -11.02
N GLU A 466 26.29 34.11 -11.23
CA GLU A 466 25.92 35.51 -11.00
C GLU A 466 26.02 35.88 -9.52
N ARG A 467 25.50 35.04 -8.62
CA ARG A 467 25.50 35.28 -7.17
C ARG A 467 26.91 35.33 -6.58
N LEU A 468 27.73 34.36 -6.95
CA LEU A 468 29.10 34.26 -6.39
C LEU A 468 30.08 35.22 -7.02
N ASN A 469 29.75 35.79 -8.19
CA ASN A 469 30.58 36.73 -8.94
C ASN A 469 32.05 36.27 -8.99
N ILE A 470 32.29 35.02 -9.33
CA ILE A 470 33.63 34.43 -9.29
C ILE A 470 34.42 34.87 -10.53
N ASP A 471 35.52 35.50 -10.28
CA ASP A 471 36.46 35.91 -11.35
C ASP A 471 37.06 34.69 -12.06
N ASN A 472 37.20 34.80 -13.36
CA ASN A 472 37.89 33.82 -14.20
C ASN A 472 37.32 32.38 -14.11
N VAL A 473 36.01 32.23 -13.90
CA VAL A 473 35.35 30.91 -13.79
C VAL A 473 35.28 30.16 -15.13
N LEU A 474 35.53 28.86 -15.09
CA LEU A 474 35.32 27.97 -16.21
C LEU A 474 33.89 27.38 -16.11
N HIS A 475 32.90 28.11 -16.66
CA HIS A 475 31.52 27.67 -16.64
C HIS A 475 31.21 26.75 -17.83
N LEU A 476 30.86 25.49 -17.55
CA LEU A 476 30.48 24.52 -18.59
C LEU A 476 29.00 24.67 -18.93
N LYS A 477 28.67 25.71 -19.66
CA LYS A 477 27.29 26.02 -20.10
C LYS A 477 26.77 24.97 -21.11
N GLU A 478 25.44 24.98 -21.27
CA GLU A 478 24.76 24.24 -22.31
C GLU A 478 25.15 24.75 -23.71
N LEU A 479 25.20 23.86 -24.69
CA LEU A 479 25.38 24.23 -26.07
C LEU A 479 24.07 24.77 -26.64
N VAL A 480 24.09 25.99 -27.10
CA VAL A 480 22.95 26.65 -27.74
C VAL A 480 23.04 26.54 -29.24
N ILE A 481 22.08 25.89 -29.87
CA ILE A 481 21.93 25.70 -31.31
C ILE A 481 20.52 26.15 -31.71
N LYS A 482 20.41 27.03 -32.66
CA LYS A 482 19.13 27.60 -33.15
C LYS A 482 18.44 26.62 -34.12
N ASN A 483 19.22 25.85 -34.87
CA ASN A 483 18.67 24.87 -35.82
C ASN A 483 18.19 23.61 -35.09
N GLU A 484 16.88 23.40 -35.04
CA GLU A 484 16.25 22.27 -34.32
C GLU A 484 16.69 20.88 -34.87
N TYR A 485 16.93 20.76 -36.16
CA TYR A 485 17.38 19.49 -36.76
C TYR A 485 18.81 19.17 -36.31
N VAL A 486 19.67 20.18 -36.28
CA VAL A 486 21.05 20.02 -35.81
C VAL A 486 21.09 19.71 -34.34
N LEU A 487 20.27 20.40 -33.54
CA LEU A 487 20.15 20.12 -32.12
C LEU A 487 19.66 18.70 -31.86
N LYS A 488 18.65 18.25 -32.61
CA LYS A 488 18.07 16.90 -32.47
C LYS A 488 19.14 15.82 -32.80
N GLU A 489 19.90 15.98 -33.86
CA GLU A 489 20.92 15.05 -34.24
C GLU A 489 22.12 15.05 -33.26
N TYR A 490 22.57 16.24 -32.85
CA TYR A 490 23.53 16.37 -31.76
C TYR A 490 23.10 15.62 -30.50
N MET A 491 21.83 15.83 -30.03
CA MET A 491 21.31 15.18 -28.87
C MET A 491 21.19 13.67 -29.04
N ARG A 492 20.88 13.17 -30.25
CA ARG A 492 20.88 11.73 -30.58
C ARG A 492 22.28 11.16 -30.38
N LEU A 493 23.29 11.79 -30.97
CA LEU A 493 24.70 11.33 -30.90
C LEU A 493 25.22 11.35 -29.45
N VAL A 494 24.89 12.36 -28.67
CA VAL A 494 25.21 12.45 -27.23
C VAL A 494 24.51 11.34 -26.45
N THR A 495 23.23 11.10 -26.73
CA THR A 495 22.43 10.08 -26.06
C THR A 495 22.96 8.67 -26.26
N ILE A 496 23.46 8.34 -27.44
CA ILE A 496 24.08 7.03 -27.75
C ILE A 496 25.54 6.94 -27.29
N GLY A 497 26.12 8.01 -26.75
CA GLY A 497 27.53 8.04 -26.32
C GLY A 497 28.57 8.26 -27.42
N ALA A 498 28.15 8.67 -28.62
CA ALA A 498 29.05 8.99 -29.76
C ALA A 498 29.63 10.41 -29.64
N TYR A 499 30.33 10.68 -28.55
CA TYR A 499 30.79 12.03 -28.22
C TYR A 499 31.77 12.63 -29.23
N LYS A 500 32.60 11.81 -29.85
CA LYS A 500 33.52 12.29 -30.87
C LYS A 500 32.77 12.74 -32.12
N GLU A 501 31.82 11.94 -32.57
CA GLU A 501 30.97 12.26 -33.71
C GLU A 501 30.05 13.47 -33.43
N SER A 502 29.48 13.56 -32.24
CA SER A 502 28.68 14.73 -31.84
C SER A 502 29.51 16.03 -31.89
N ASN A 503 30.77 15.97 -31.44
CA ASN A 503 31.65 17.12 -31.49
C ASN A 503 32.06 17.48 -32.95
N ASN A 504 32.35 16.49 -33.79
CA ASN A 504 32.67 16.69 -35.20
C ASN A 504 31.47 17.28 -35.94
N TYR A 505 30.26 16.76 -35.67
CA TYR A 505 29.03 17.22 -36.28
C TYR A 505 28.77 18.72 -35.98
N ILE A 506 28.98 19.17 -34.76
CA ILE A 506 28.83 20.58 -34.40
C ILE A 506 29.93 21.45 -34.97
N LYS A 507 31.18 20.95 -35.11
CA LYS A 507 32.25 21.69 -35.77
C LYS A 507 31.93 21.95 -37.25
N LEU A 508 31.49 20.92 -37.97
CA LEU A 508 31.03 21.05 -39.35
C LEU A 508 29.84 21.99 -39.50
N TYR A 509 28.86 21.87 -38.60
CA TYR A 509 27.73 22.82 -38.56
C TYR A 509 28.21 24.26 -38.37
N LYS A 510 29.11 24.51 -37.43
CA LYS A 510 29.67 25.85 -37.21
C LYS A 510 30.34 26.41 -38.49
N GLU A 511 31.04 25.58 -39.28
CA GLU A 511 31.67 26.00 -40.55
C GLU A 511 30.65 26.40 -41.61
N SER A 512 29.40 25.91 -41.50
CA SER A 512 28.30 26.29 -42.42
C SER A 512 27.59 27.57 -42.01
N LEU A 513 27.82 28.12 -40.81
CA LEU A 513 27.18 29.33 -40.30
C LEU A 513 27.77 30.60 -40.94
N ASN A 514 26.92 31.60 -41.11
CA ASN A 514 27.33 32.92 -41.63
C ASN A 514 27.89 33.79 -40.50
N ILE A 515 29.18 34.15 -40.54
CA ILE A 515 29.86 34.90 -39.49
C ILE A 515 29.18 36.26 -39.17
N ASN A 516 28.50 36.88 -40.11
CA ASN A 516 27.84 38.17 -39.91
C ASN A 516 26.42 38.05 -39.33
N VAL A 517 25.73 36.95 -39.61
CA VAL A 517 24.34 36.69 -39.19
C VAL A 517 24.27 35.91 -37.90
N ASP A 518 25.12 34.85 -37.73
CA ASP A 518 25.04 33.88 -36.66
C ASP A 518 26.08 34.10 -35.54
N LYS A 519 26.51 35.37 -35.33
CA LYS A 519 27.58 35.75 -34.40
C LYS A 519 27.41 35.16 -33.01
N GLU A 520 26.21 35.22 -32.44
CA GLU A 520 25.92 34.72 -31.07
C GLU A 520 26.01 33.21 -30.97
N GLU A 521 25.50 32.51 -31.99
CA GLU A 521 25.54 31.06 -32.02
C GLU A 521 26.99 30.56 -32.21
N ILE A 522 27.74 31.17 -33.12
CA ILE A 522 29.17 30.87 -33.31
C ILE A 522 29.95 31.13 -32.01
N ALA A 523 29.68 32.23 -31.30
CA ALA A 523 30.32 32.55 -30.04
C ALA A 523 30.01 31.49 -28.97
N SER A 524 28.76 31.08 -28.86
CA SER A 524 28.33 30.00 -27.94
C SER A 524 29.04 28.68 -28.23
N ILE A 525 29.08 28.27 -29.49
CA ILE A 525 29.79 27.04 -29.90
C ILE A 525 31.28 27.14 -29.58
N ASN A 526 31.90 28.27 -29.84
CA ASN A 526 33.32 28.48 -29.52
C ASN A 526 33.57 28.43 -28.01
N GLU A 527 32.75 29.09 -27.19
CA GLU A 527 32.82 29.07 -25.73
C GLU A 527 32.70 27.62 -25.23
N TYR A 528 31.70 26.87 -25.75
CA TYR A 528 31.48 25.49 -25.40
C TYR A 528 32.73 24.60 -25.59
N PHE A 529 33.40 24.67 -26.76
CA PHE A 529 34.56 23.88 -27.03
C PHE A 529 35.81 24.38 -26.29
N ASN A 530 36.01 25.69 -26.19
CA ASN A 530 37.15 26.30 -25.51
C ASN A 530 37.14 25.97 -24.00
N ASN A 531 35.98 26.05 -23.36
CA ASN A 531 35.88 25.72 -21.94
C ASN A 531 36.16 24.23 -21.68
N ARG A 532 35.68 23.34 -22.52
CA ARG A 532 35.95 21.90 -22.39
C ARG A 532 37.40 21.50 -22.71
N SER A 533 38.04 22.17 -23.67
CA SER A 533 39.44 21.90 -23.94
C SER A 533 40.36 22.26 -22.79
N LYS A 534 40.02 23.31 -22.02
CA LYS A 534 40.81 23.78 -20.86
C LYS A 534 40.54 23.00 -19.58
N LEU A 535 39.51 22.13 -19.55
CA LEU A 535 39.05 21.48 -18.34
C LEU A 535 40.08 20.56 -17.67
N LYS A 536 40.88 19.84 -18.44
CA LYS A 536 41.75 18.77 -17.92
C LYS A 536 42.85 19.26 -16.97
N GLU A 537 43.39 20.46 -17.17
CA GLU A 537 44.58 20.97 -16.47
C GLU A 537 44.39 22.43 -15.97
N THR A 538 43.18 22.77 -15.59
CA THR A 538 42.88 24.14 -15.12
C THR A 538 42.98 24.23 -13.62
N ASP A 539 43.57 25.33 -13.11
CA ASP A 539 43.48 25.75 -11.70
C ASP A 539 42.27 26.71 -11.45
N ARG A 540 41.56 27.06 -12.52
CA ARG A 540 40.42 27.97 -12.45
C ARG A 540 39.24 27.28 -11.74
N PRO A 541 38.37 28.06 -11.05
CA PRO A 541 37.09 27.54 -10.56
C PRO A 541 36.28 26.94 -11.71
N ILE A 542 35.65 25.79 -11.45
CA ILE A 542 34.83 25.09 -12.42
C ILE A 542 33.40 25.13 -11.96
N LEU A 543 32.45 25.50 -12.85
CA LEU A 543 31.03 25.34 -12.67
C LEU A 543 30.48 24.35 -13.70
N CYS A 544 29.83 23.25 -13.25
CA CYS A 544 29.37 22.21 -14.16
C CYS A 544 28.13 21.50 -13.63
N THR A 545 27.43 20.78 -14.50
CA THR A 545 26.32 19.90 -14.07
C THR A 545 26.85 18.65 -13.36
N HIS A 546 26.00 17.99 -12.56
CA HIS A 546 26.33 16.73 -11.87
C HIS A 546 26.80 15.63 -12.82
N SER A 547 26.20 15.53 -14.00
CA SER A 547 26.63 14.55 -15.02
C SER A 547 28.04 14.90 -15.55
N SER A 548 28.32 16.16 -15.72
CA SER A 548 29.65 16.63 -16.18
C SER A 548 30.72 16.41 -15.11
N LEU A 549 30.40 16.56 -13.83
CA LEU A 549 31.31 16.29 -12.71
C LEU A 549 31.92 14.88 -12.76
N ILE A 550 31.10 13.87 -13.06
CA ILE A 550 31.54 12.48 -13.07
C ILE A 550 32.32 12.15 -14.35
N LEU A 551 31.92 12.71 -15.49
CA LEU A 551 32.50 12.38 -16.79
C LEU A 551 33.77 13.18 -17.10
N ASN A 552 33.89 14.39 -16.58
CA ASN A 552 34.92 15.36 -16.94
C ASN A 552 35.62 15.93 -15.69
N GLN A 553 36.39 15.10 -15.00
CA GLN A 553 37.17 15.51 -13.84
C GLN A 553 38.48 16.24 -14.27
N SER A 554 38.79 17.36 -13.62
CA SER A 554 40.07 18.03 -13.76
C SER A 554 41.11 17.43 -12.81
N LYS A 555 42.35 17.28 -13.27
CA LYS A 555 43.47 16.79 -12.43
C LYS A 555 43.85 17.77 -11.30
N ASN A 556 43.64 19.04 -11.52
CA ASN A 556 44.06 20.11 -10.62
C ASN A 556 42.97 20.51 -9.61
N THR A 557 41.76 19.97 -9.71
CA THR A 557 40.71 20.23 -8.73
C THR A 557 40.98 19.48 -7.43
N ASP A 558 40.95 20.19 -6.29
CA ASP A 558 41.17 19.61 -4.97
C ASP A 558 39.85 19.41 -4.19
N ILE A 559 38.88 20.28 -4.42
CA ILE A 559 37.59 20.26 -3.67
C ILE A 559 36.43 20.26 -4.67
N TYR A 560 35.51 19.35 -4.47
CA TYR A 560 34.26 19.25 -5.20
C TYR A 560 33.09 19.59 -4.26
N ILE A 561 32.35 20.65 -4.59
CA ILE A 561 31.15 21.08 -3.89
C ILE A 561 29.95 20.68 -4.75
N ILE A 562 29.03 19.92 -4.17
CA ILE A 562 27.91 19.30 -4.87
C ILE A 562 26.63 19.88 -4.27
N ASP A 563 25.91 20.69 -5.04
CA ASP A 563 24.63 21.28 -4.60
C ASP A 563 23.47 20.33 -4.97
N GLU A 564 22.80 19.85 -3.98
CA GLU A 564 21.77 18.79 -3.98
C GLU A 564 22.34 17.34 -4.00
N ASP A 565 21.43 16.38 -3.72
CA ASP A 565 21.78 14.96 -3.67
C ASP A 565 21.90 14.36 -5.08
N ILE A 566 23.03 13.74 -5.37
CA ILE A 566 23.31 13.14 -6.67
C ILE A 566 23.23 11.62 -6.69
N LEU A 567 22.79 11.01 -5.59
CA LEU A 567 22.85 9.56 -5.46
C LEU A 567 22.12 8.85 -6.61
N LEU A 568 20.84 9.10 -6.78
CA LEU A 568 20.02 8.42 -7.77
C LEU A 568 20.17 8.95 -9.19
N THR A 569 20.39 10.23 -9.32
CA THR A 569 20.46 10.87 -10.63
C THR A 569 21.78 10.61 -11.34
N THR A 570 22.85 10.46 -10.56
CA THR A 570 24.21 10.48 -11.12
C THR A 570 25.06 9.28 -10.68
N LEU A 571 25.07 8.94 -9.38
CA LEU A 571 25.98 7.91 -8.86
C LEU A 571 25.47 6.49 -9.10
N ILE A 572 24.18 6.25 -8.87
CA ILE A 572 23.57 4.92 -9.06
C ILE A 572 22.31 4.99 -9.94
N PRO A 573 22.42 5.51 -11.18
CA PRO A 573 21.27 5.60 -12.06
C PRO A 573 20.68 4.22 -12.36
N ILE A 574 19.36 4.18 -12.44
CA ILE A 574 18.58 2.97 -12.73
C ILE A 574 17.97 3.13 -14.12
N THR A 575 18.17 2.13 -14.98
CA THR A 575 17.77 2.17 -16.38
C THR A 575 16.93 0.93 -16.74
N THR A 576 15.84 1.13 -17.45
CA THR A 576 15.08 0.03 -18.07
C THR A 576 15.83 -0.43 -19.32
N ILE A 577 16.00 -1.74 -19.45
CA ILE A 577 16.75 -2.37 -20.52
C ILE A 577 15.77 -3.03 -21.50
N ASN A 578 15.90 -2.71 -22.77
CA ASN A 578 15.18 -3.40 -23.84
C ASN A 578 16.07 -4.53 -24.37
N GLU A 579 15.67 -5.77 -24.14
CA GLU A 579 16.42 -6.97 -24.56
C GLU A 579 16.69 -6.99 -26.06
N LYS A 580 15.70 -6.62 -26.89
CA LYS A 580 15.85 -6.58 -28.34
C LYS A 580 16.96 -5.63 -28.75
N ASN A 581 17.02 -4.46 -28.14
CA ASN A 581 18.08 -3.49 -28.44
C ASN A 581 19.49 -4.05 -28.14
N ILE A 582 19.60 -4.82 -27.04
CA ILE A 582 20.88 -5.46 -26.70
C ILE A 582 21.28 -6.53 -27.71
N TYR A 583 20.29 -7.36 -28.10
CA TYR A 583 20.50 -8.37 -29.12
C TYR A 583 20.92 -7.74 -30.48
N ASP A 584 20.25 -6.67 -30.90
CA ASP A 584 20.54 -5.95 -32.12
C ASP A 584 21.99 -5.37 -32.08
N MET A 585 22.41 -4.81 -30.94
CA MET A 585 23.78 -4.32 -30.74
C MET A 585 24.82 -5.44 -30.77
N LEU A 586 24.50 -6.61 -30.20
CA LEU A 586 25.36 -7.78 -30.26
C LEU A 586 25.53 -8.27 -31.70
N MET A 587 24.45 -8.32 -32.48
CA MET A 587 24.54 -8.70 -33.90
C MET A 587 25.32 -7.68 -34.71
N LEU A 588 25.16 -6.38 -34.41
CA LEU A 588 25.95 -5.32 -35.05
C LEU A 588 27.45 -5.47 -34.75
N ALA A 589 27.81 -5.75 -33.49
CA ALA A 589 29.18 -5.95 -33.06
C ALA A 589 29.82 -7.19 -33.74
N LYS A 590 29.07 -8.28 -33.89
CA LYS A 590 29.50 -9.48 -34.62
C LYS A 590 29.77 -9.20 -36.08
N LYS A 591 28.95 -8.35 -36.72
CA LYS A 591 29.14 -7.95 -38.12
C LYS A 591 30.36 -7.02 -38.31
N ASP A 592 30.71 -6.24 -37.29
CA ASP A 592 31.88 -5.30 -37.32
C ASP A 592 33.20 -6.01 -36.91
N ASP A 593 33.18 -7.33 -36.67
CA ASP A 593 34.33 -8.15 -36.21
C ASP A 593 35.04 -7.59 -34.95
N ASN A 594 34.30 -6.89 -34.08
CA ASN A 594 34.87 -6.28 -32.86
C ASN A 594 34.78 -7.26 -31.68
N ASN A 595 35.72 -8.21 -31.62
CA ASN A 595 35.73 -9.29 -30.62
C ASN A 595 35.64 -8.81 -29.17
N SER A 596 36.22 -7.66 -28.82
CA SER A 596 36.19 -7.08 -27.47
C SER A 596 34.78 -6.66 -27.11
N VAL A 597 34.08 -5.94 -28.00
CA VAL A 597 32.69 -5.49 -27.78
C VAL A 597 31.73 -6.66 -27.82
N VAL A 598 31.92 -7.61 -28.76
CA VAL A 598 31.08 -8.85 -28.84
C VAL A 598 31.09 -9.60 -27.51
N ARG A 599 32.29 -9.86 -26.97
CA ARG A 599 32.44 -10.60 -25.72
C ARG A 599 31.68 -9.90 -24.56
N CYS A 600 31.86 -8.60 -24.42
CA CYS A 600 31.16 -7.83 -23.36
C CYS A 600 29.64 -7.85 -23.53
N LEU A 601 29.14 -7.70 -24.76
CA LEU A 601 27.69 -7.75 -25.03
C LEU A 601 27.11 -9.16 -24.84
N GLU A 602 27.87 -10.23 -25.16
CA GLU A 602 27.45 -11.61 -24.86
C GLU A 602 27.32 -11.85 -23.36
N MET A 603 28.30 -11.43 -22.56
CA MET A 603 28.24 -11.54 -21.10
C MET A 603 27.05 -10.76 -20.53
N PHE A 604 26.84 -9.56 -21.03
CA PHE A 604 25.69 -8.75 -20.65
C PHE A 604 24.33 -9.39 -21.02
N TYR A 605 24.23 -9.89 -22.26
CA TYR A 605 23.02 -10.56 -22.76
C TYR A 605 22.73 -11.84 -21.99
N ASN A 606 23.74 -12.64 -21.68
CA ASN A 606 23.59 -13.83 -20.84
C ASN A 606 23.07 -13.50 -19.43
N ALA A 607 23.54 -12.41 -18.83
CA ALA A 607 23.02 -11.95 -17.54
C ALA A 607 21.53 -11.53 -17.63
N ILE A 608 21.10 -10.94 -18.73
CA ILE A 608 19.69 -10.64 -19.00
C ILE A 608 18.86 -11.93 -19.10
N LEU A 609 19.37 -12.93 -19.83
CA LEU A 609 18.67 -14.24 -19.96
C LEU A 609 18.55 -14.93 -18.62
N LEU A 610 19.59 -14.90 -17.78
CA LEU A 610 19.54 -15.43 -16.42
C LEU A 610 18.52 -14.68 -15.56
N ALA A 611 18.45 -13.35 -15.63
CA ALA A 611 17.47 -12.56 -14.90
C ALA A 611 16.03 -12.89 -15.34
N LYS A 612 15.80 -13.15 -16.62
CA LYS A 612 14.50 -13.59 -17.15
C LYS A 612 14.12 -15.00 -16.69
N ALA A 613 15.10 -15.90 -16.59
CA ALA A 613 14.90 -17.25 -16.09
C ALA A 613 14.58 -17.26 -14.59
N ASN A 614 15.13 -16.30 -13.83
CA ASN A 614 14.98 -16.17 -12.37
C ASN A 614 14.28 -14.84 -12.02
N LEU A 615 13.00 -14.75 -12.34
CA LEU A 615 12.20 -13.55 -12.11
C LEU A 615 12.23 -13.12 -10.63
N ASN A 616 12.28 -11.82 -10.39
CA ASN A 616 12.37 -11.17 -9.08
C ASN A 616 13.70 -11.35 -8.33
N GLU A 617 14.67 -12.05 -8.90
CA GLU A 617 16.01 -12.21 -8.36
C GLU A 617 16.99 -11.24 -9.03
N VAL A 618 17.91 -10.70 -8.24
CA VAL A 618 18.94 -9.80 -8.76
C VAL A 618 20.11 -10.64 -9.29
N GLN A 619 20.55 -10.36 -10.51
CA GLN A 619 21.72 -10.97 -11.10
C GLN A 619 22.88 -9.96 -11.12
N THR A 620 24.10 -10.45 -10.86
CA THR A 620 25.32 -9.65 -10.99
C THR A 620 25.82 -9.72 -12.42
N ILE A 621 26.18 -8.56 -12.96
CA ILE A 621 26.83 -8.48 -14.26
C ILE A 621 28.32 -8.33 -14.04
N THR A 622 29.09 -9.33 -14.46
CA THR A 622 30.55 -9.30 -14.49
C THR A 622 30.93 -9.19 -15.93
N ILE A 623 31.45 -8.04 -16.34
CA ILE A 623 31.95 -7.79 -17.69
C ILE A 623 33.46 -7.60 -17.57
N ASP A 624 34.23 -8.22 -18.46
CA ASP A 624 35.65 -8.00 -18.55
C ASP A 624 35.96 -6.53 -18.92
N ASP A 625 37.12 -6.02 -18.51
CA ASP A 625 37.53 -4.67 -18.87
C ASP A 625 37.58 -4.54 -20.40
N ILE A 626 36.69 -3.71 -20.92
CA ILE A 626 36.65 -3.41 -22.34
C ILE A 626 37.74 -2.38 -22.68
N ASN A 627 38.43 -2.61 -23.78
CA ASN A 627 39.34 -1.62 -24.31
C ASN A 627 38.56 -0.37 -24.78
N LYS A 628 38.78 0.75 -24.11
CA LYS A 628 38.08 2.01 -24.42
C LYS A 628 38.22 2.44 -25.88
N ASN A 629 39.39 2.21 -26.48
CA ASN A 629 39.63 2.55 -27.89
C ASN A 629 38.80 1.68 -28.84
N ASP A 630 38.61 0.39 -28.52
CA ASP A 630 37.78 -0.50 -29.32
C ASP A 630 36.30 -0.16 -29.21
N LEU A 631 35.86 0.18 -28.01
CA LEU A 631 34.50 0.66 -27.80
C LEU A 631 34.24 1.98 -28.52
N ASP A 632 35.19 2.92 -28.42
CA ASP A 632 35.12 4.22 -29.10
C ASP A 632 35.08 4.07 -30.61
N ARG A 633 35.91 3.17 -31.17
CA ARG A 633 35.94 2.83 -32.61
C ARG A 633 34.60 2.25 -33.05
N PHE A 634 34.10 1.26 -32.32
CA PHE A 634 32.82 0.63 -32.62
C PHE A 634 31.66 1.64 -32.63
N ILE A 635 31.58 2.49 -31.58
CA ILE A 635 30.52 3.50 -31.46
C ILE A 635 30.61 4.51 -32.63
N ASN A 636 31.79 4.99 -32.93
CA ASN A 636 31.97 6.00 -33.99
C ASN A 636 31.69 5.43 -35.39
N ASN A 637 32.15 4.21 -35.68
CA ASN A 637 31.91 3.57 -36.97
C ASN A 637 30.45 3.21 -37.22
N ASN A 638 29.69 2.98 -36.17
CA ASN A 638 28.30 2.50 -36.24
C ASN A 638 27.28 3.48 -35.69
N SER A 639 27.62 4.78 -35.57
CA SER A 639 26.76 5.78 -34.89
C SER A 639 25.35 5.86 -35.46
N ASP A 640 25.12 5.55 -36.72
CA ASP A 640 23.80 5.56 -37.37
C ASP A 640 22.93 4.36 -36.96
N ASN A 641 23.55 3.26 -36.57
CA ASN A 641 22.89 2.00 -36.24
C ASN A 641 22.79 1.76 -34.71
N ILE A 642 23.52 2.54 -33.92
CA ILE A 642 23.49 2.43 -32.46
C ILE A 642 22.21 3.12 -31.91
N ILE A 643 21.47 2.39 -31.07
CA ILE A 643 20.20 2.82 -30.50
C ILE A 643 20.23 2.95 -28.98
N VAL A 644 21.33 2.57 -28.33
CA VAL A 644 21.51 2.62 -26.87
C VAL A 644 22.90 3.16 -26.54
N ASN A 645 23.03 3.81 -25.38
CA ASN A 645 24.33 4.23 -24.88
C ASN A 645 25.12 3.00 -24.35
N LEU A 646 25.99 2.46 -25.16
CA LEU A 646 26.79 1.30 -24.82
C LEU A 646 27.73 1.57 -23.63
N ARG A 647 28.22 2.80 -23.45
CA ARG A 647 29.11 3.15 -22.33
C ARG A 647 28.36 3.05 -21.00
N ASP A 648 27.12 3.56 -20.95
CA ASP A 648 26.28 3.47 -19.76
C ASP A 648 25.81 2.04 -19.53
N LEU A 649 25.43 1.35 -20.60
CA LEU A 649 24.97 -0.04 -20.55
C LEU A 649 26.04 -0.97 -19.95
N LEU A 650 27.26 -0.91 -20.46
CA LEU A 650 28.36 -1.77 -20.01
C LEU A 650 28.89 -1.43 -18.61
N ASN A 651 28.45 -0.30 -18.03
CA ASN A 651 28.71 0.06 -16.65
C ASN A 651 27.64 -0.44 -15.67
N ILE A 652 26.57 -1.10 -16.13
CA ILE A 652 25.55 -1.68 -15.26
C ILE A 652 26.17 -2.83 -14.46
N LYS A 653 25.97 -2.82 -13.14
CA LYS A 653 26.56 -3.81 -12.21
C LYS A 653 25.58 -4.90 -11.79
N LYS A 654 24.30 -4.58 -11.70
CA LYS A 654 23.26 -5.52 -11.30
C LYS A 654 22.03 -5.37 -12.20
N VAL A 655 21.31 -6.47 -12.44
CA VAL A 655 20.09 -6.50 -13.25
C VAL A 655 19.03 -7.36 -12.58
N ILE A 656 17.77 -6.99 -12.77
CA ILE A 656 16.60 -7.75 -12.31
C ILE A 656 15.53 -7.75 -13.39
N ALA A 657 14.84 -8.88 -13.55
CA ALA A 657 13.65 -8.99 -14.39
C ALA A 657 12.41 -9.22 -13.51
N ILE A 658 11.35 -8.47 -13.76
CA ILE A 658 10.08 -8.58 -13.03
C ILE A 658 8.90 -8.58 -13.99
N ASN A 659 7.79 -9.19 -13.61
CA ASN A 659 6.53 -9.02 -14.32
C ASN A 659 5.87 -7.71 -13.93
N ASN A 660 5.46 -6.91 -14.93
CA ASN A 660 4.62 -5.74 -14.69
C ASN A 660 3.14 -6.16 -14.48
N GLN A 661 2.26 -5.18 -14.26
CA GLN A 661 0.82 -5.42 -14.08
C GLN A 661 0.13 -6.07 -15.29
N TYR A 662 0.74 -6.01 -16.50
CA TYR A 662 0.26 -6.61 -17.75
C TYR A 662 0.90 -7.97 -18.03
N LYS A 663 1.64 -8.53 -17.06
CA LYS A 663 2.41 -9.78 -17.18
C LYS A 663 3.55 -9.73 -18.22
N GLU A 664 3.99 -8.54 -18.61
CA GLU A 664 5.16 -8.36 -19.46
C GLU A 664 6.43 -8.32 -18.61
N ILE A 665 7.50 -8.93 -19.08
CA ILE A 665 8.80 -8.92 -18.40
C ILE A 665 9.46 -7.56 -18.62
N VAL A 666 9.71 -6.85 -17.53
CA VAL A 666 10.49 -5.60 -17.51
C VAL A 666 11.85 -5.89 -16.89
N ILE A 667 12.90 -5.55 -17.62
CA ILE A 667 14.28 -5.72 -17.20
C ILE A 667 14.82 -4.36 -16.78
N THR A 668 15.40 -4.31 -15.60
CA THR A 668 15.93 -3.07 -15.01
C THR A 668 17.36 -3.30 -14.53
N GLY A 669 18.26 -2.38 -14.84
CA GLY A 669 19.65 -2.42 -14.43
C GLY A 669 20.04 -1.23 -13.57
N ILE A 670 21.08 -1.38 -12.73
CA ILE A 670 21.66 -0.31 -11.91
C ILE A 670 23.15 -0.18 -12.20
N THR A 671 23.57 1.06 -12.43
CA THR A 671 24.98 1.42 -12.62
C THR A 671 25.56 1.88 -11.28
N LYS A 672 26.88 1.72 -11.08
CA LYS A 672 27.62 2.36 -10.00
C LYS A 672 28.70 3.25 -10.57
N ARG A 673 28.69 4.52 -10.21
CA ARG A 673 29.72 5.50 -10.55
C ARG A 673 30.40 5.99 -9.28
N GLU A 674 31.69 6.33 -9.39
CA GLU A 674 32.48 6.77 -8.25
C GLU A 674 32.58 8.29 -8.21
N LEU A 675 32.59 8.83 -7.00
CA LEU A 675 32.94 10.24 -6.75
C LEU A 675 34.45 10.45 -7.01
N PRO A 676 34.88 11.68 -7.38
CA PRO A 676 36.28 12.02 -7.46
C PRO A 676 37.01 11.65 -6.17
N ASN A 677 38.21 11.04 -6.31
CA ASN A 677 39.03 10.66 -5.15
C ASN A 677 39.75 11.89 -4.53
N LYS A 678 38.99 12.89 -4.21
CA LYS A 678 39.36 14.19 -3.61
C LYS A 678 38.27 14.57 -2.60
N LYS A 679 38.50 15.64 -1.85
CA LYS A 679 37.47 16.15 -0.93
C LYS A 679 36.16 16.45 -1.66
N CYS A 680 35.04 15.86 -1.17
CA CYS A 680 33.70 16.11 -1.71
C CYS A 680 32.81 16.67 -0.59
N ILE A 681 32.16 17.81 -0.83
CA ILE A 681 31.22 18.44 0.09
C ILE A 681 29.84 18.42 -0.54
N ILE A 682 28.91 17.65 0.00
CA ILE A 682 27.54 17.49 -0.50
C ILE A 682 26.60 18.34 0.33
N LEU A 683 25.96 19.33 -0.27
CA LEU A 683 24.97 20.21 0.36
C LEU A 683 23.57 19.75 -0.01
N SER A 684 22.87 19.04 0.86
CA SER A 684 21.58 18.44 0.52
C SER A 684 20.56 18.52 1.65
N ALA A 685 19.28 18.60 1.30
CA ALA A 685 18.18 18.42 2.25
C ALA A 685 17.79 16.96 2.43
N THR A 686 18.22 16.08 1.52
CA THR A 686 17.68 14.72 1.38
C THR A 686 18.76 13.64 1.39
N ALA A 687 20.04 13.98 1.35
CA ALA A 687 21.12 12.98 1.37
C ALA A 687 21.01 12.07 2.59
N ASN A 688 21.09 10.76 2.37
CA ASN A 688 21.06 9.77 3.44
C ASN A 688 22.48 9.27 3.77
N PRO A 689 23.07 9.67 4.90
CA PRO A 689 24.45 9.31 5.25
C PRO A 689 24.66 7.80 5.39
N TYR A 690 23.63 7.06 5.81
CA TYR A 690 23.71 5.61 5.96
C TYR A 690 23.94 4.93 4.60
N ILE A 691 23.18 5.34 3.57
CA ILE A 691 23.34 4.78 2.21
C ILE A 691 24.69 5.17 1.61
N TYR A 692 25.13 6.41 1.79
CA TYR A 692 26.44 6.86 1.34
C TYR A 692 27.59 6.06 1.99
N ARG A 693 27.53 5.82 3.33
CA ARG A 693 28.53 4.98 4.02
C ARG A 693 28.57 3.55 3.50
N LYS A 694 27.42 3.00 3.12
CA LYS A 694 27.36 1.65 2.52
C LYS A 694 27.89 1.61 1.09
N LEU A 695 27.69 2.70 0.33
CA LEU A 695 28.14 2.78 -1.07
C LEU A 695 29.64 3.05 -1.19
N PHE A 696 30.21 3.93 -0.33
CA PHE A 696 31.60 4.37 -0.33
C PHE A 696 32.36 3.85 0.90
N GLN A 697 32.40 2.51 1.08
CA GLN A 697 33.01 1.87 2.23
C GLN A 697 34.50 2.19 2.43
N ASN A 698 35.23 2.53 1.36
CA ASN A 698 36.64 2.84 1.36
C ASN A 698 36.96 4.31 1.66
N ARG A 699 35.93 5.13 1.93
CA ARG A 699 36.09 6.56 2.23
C ARG A 699 35.39 6.91 3.54
N ASN A 700 36.01 7.78 4.32
CA ASN A 700 35.38 8.30 5.52
C ASN A 700 34.29 9.32 5.13
N ILE A 701 33.14 9.28 5.89
CA ILE A 701 32.01 10.19 5.67
C ILE A 701 31.72 10.95 6.94
N LYS A 702 31.95 12.26 6.90
CA LYS A 702 31.60 13.20 7.95
C LYS A 702 30.22 13.79 7.69
N VAL A 703 29.41 13.89 8.73
CA VAL A 703 28.03 14.36 8.62
C VAL A 703 27.83 15.56 9.52
N TYR A 704 27.25 16.61 8.97
CA TYR A 704 26.85 17.81 9.64
C TYR A 704 25.34 17.96 9.51
N ASP A 705 24.61 17.95 10.61
CA ASP A 705 23.15 18.02 10.62
C ASP A 705 22.69 18.95 11.76
N SER A 706 21.99 20.02 11.42
CA SER A 706 21.42 20.94 12.38
C SER A 706 20.15 20.41 13.06
N GLY A 707 19.61 19.29 12.57
CA GLY A 707 18.31 18.76 13.00
C GLY A 707 17.12 19.46 12.34
N LEU A 708 15.95 19.26 12.93
CA LEU A 708 14.71 19.86 12.43
C LEU A 708 14.69 21.37 12.71
N VAL A 709 14.44 22.16 11.67
CA VAL A 709 14.36 23.62 11.77
C VAL A 709 12.91 24.07 11.85
N ARG A 710 12.60 25.02 12.74
CA ARG A 710 11.27 25.62 12.87
C ARG A 710 10.88 26.33 11.58
N THR A 711 9.73 25.96 11.04
CA THR A 711 9.17 26.58 9.83
C THR A 711 8.24 27.73 10.19
N LYS A 712 8.21 28.77 9.37
CA LYS A 712 7.26 29.88 9.46
C LYS A 712 5.87 29.44 8.98
N GLY A 713 5.82 28.70 7.87
CA GLY A 713 4.60 28.06 7.35
C GLY A 713 4.32 26.72 8.00
N LYS A 714 3.22 26.08 7.62
CA LYS A 714 2.74 24.82 8.20
C LYS A 714 2.75 23.70 7.18
N LEU A 715 3.17 22.52 7.62
CA LEU A 715 3.05 21.26 6.87
C LEU A 715 1.94 20.42 7.48
N LEU A 716 0.79 20.37 6.84
CA LEU A 716 -0.43 19.73 7.31
C LEU A 716 -0.55 18.33 6.68
N LEU A 717 -0.38 17.28 7.47
CA LEU A 717 -0.43 15.91 7.00
C LEU A 717 -1.86 15.35 7.07
N HIS A 718 -2.43 15.05 5.91
CA HIS A 718 -3.66 14.28 5.76
C HIS A 718 -3.29 12.81 5.58
N TYR A 719 -3.24 12.09 6.70
CA TYR A 719 -2.72 10.73 6.73
C TYR A 719 -3.73 9.72 6.20
N GLN A 720 -3.50 9.23 4.99
CA GLN A 720 -4.24 8.14 4.35
C GLN A 720 -3.42 7.51 3.23
N GLY A 721 -3.84 6.35 2.73
CA GLY A 721 -3.15 5.67 1.63
C GLY A 721 -3.39 6.32 0.28
N TYR A 722 -2.54 7.25 -0.14
CA TYR A 722 -2.61 7.93 -1.44
C TYR A 722 -1.62 7.33 -2.46
N SER A 723 -1.61 6.00 -2.59
CA SER A 723 -0.83 5.32 -3.63
C SER A 723 -1.43 5.56 -5.02
N ARG A 724 -0.65 5.34 -6.10
CA ARG A 724 -1.15 5.43 -7.50
C ARG A 724 -2.41 4.61 -7.72
N LYS A 725 -2.47 3.39 -7.18
CA LYS A 725 -3.63 2.52 -7.29
C LYS A 725 -4.83 3.10 -6.54
N TYR A 726 -4.63 3.55 -5.30
CA TYR A 726 -5.69 4.13 -4.49
C TYR A 726 -6.31 5.37 -5.16
N LEU A 727 -5.45 6.27 -5.69
CA LEU A 727 -5.90 7.46 -6.40
C LEU A 727 -6.70 7.12 -7.65
N LYS A 728 -6.29 6.08 -8.41
CA LYS A 728 -7.02 5.61 -9.58
C LYS A 728 -8.40 5.05 -9.22
N ASP A 729 -8.45 4.22 -8.16
CA ASP A 729 -9.66 3.51 -7.77
C ASP A 729 -10.67 4.40 -7.01
N ASN A 730 -10.23 5.53 -6.40
CA ASN A 730 -11.04 6.41 -5.55
C ASN A 730 -10.99 7.87 -5.98
N LYS A 731 -10.79 8.14 -7.25
CA LYS A 731 -10.50 9.45 -7.84
C LYS A 731 -11.45 10.55 -7.37
N GLU A 732 -12.76 10.38 -7.56
CA GLU A 732 -13.77 11.38 -7.23
C GLU A 732 -13.82 11.69 -5.73
N ALA A 733 -13.79 10.65 -4.90
CA ALA A 733 -13.80 10.81 -3.44
C ALA A 733 -12.57 11.58 -2.95
N VAL A 734 -11.39 11.31 -3.53
CA VAL A 734 -10.15 12.00 -3.19
C VAL A 734 -10.19 13.46 -3.64
N ILE A 735 -10.67 13.75 -4.85
CA ILE A 735 -10.78 15.12 -5.35
C ILE A 735 -11.74 15.93 -4.48
N ASN A 736 -12.90 15.37 -4.12
CA ASN A 736 -13.87 16.04 -3.25
C ASN A 736 -13.28 16.30 -1.87
N TYR A 737 -12.59 15.32 -1.30
CA TYR A 737 -11.91 15.46 -0.01
C TYR A 737 -10.83 16.55 -0.04
N ILE A 738 -10.02 16.61 -1.10
CA ILE A 738 -9.00 17.65 -1.27
C ILE A 738 -9.65 19.03 -1.36
N LYS A 739 -10.72 19.19 -2.16
CA LYS A 739 -11.44 20.46 -2.28
C LYS A 739 -12.03 20.93 -0.95
N GLU A 740 -12.49 19.99 -0.12
CA GLU A 740 -13.02 20.28 1.20
C GLU A 740 -11.92 20.71 2.19
N GLN A 741 -10.80 19.94 2.24
CA GLN A 741 -9.75 20.11 3.23
C GLN A 741 -8.74 21.20 2.89
N ALA A 742 -8.51 21.44 1.60
CA ALA A 742 -7.58 22.44 1.09
C ALA A 742 -8.31 23.49 0.23
N ASN A 743 -9.48 23.95 0.70
CA ASN A 743 -10.32 24.88 -0.03
C ASN A 743 -9.57 26.17 -0.42
N GLY A 744 -9.73 26.58 -1.69
CA GLY A 744 -9.06 27.74 -2.25
C GLY A 744 -7.59 27.52 -2.67
N ILE A 745 -7.03 26.33 -2.50
CA ILE A 745 -5.68 25.98 -2.94
C ILE A 745 -5.78 25.17 -4.24
N ASN A 746 -5.23 25.70 -5.33
CA ASN A 746 -5.30 25.06 -6.64
C ASN A 746 -3.96 24.47 -7.11
N ASN A 747 -2.82 24.93 -6.56
CA ASN A 747 -1.51 24.44 -6.96
C ASN A 747 -1.24 23.04 -6.39
N VAL A 748 -0.96 22.07 -7.27
CA VAL A 748 -0.80 20.66 -6.89
C VAL A 748 0.52 20.09 -7.43
N ILE A 749 1.21 19.33 -6.61
CA ILE A 749 2.27 18.41 -7.03
C ILE A 749 1.78 16.98 -6.81
N THR A 750 1.86 16.14 -7.84
CA THR A 750 1.38 14.76 -7.79
C THR A 750 2.13 13.85 -8.77
N TYR A 751 1.58 12.69 -9.10
CA TYR A 751 2.11 11.81 -10.15
C TYR A 751 1.79 12.34 -11.55
N LYS A 752 2.73 12.22 -12.49
CA LYS A 752 2.58 12.65 -13.88
C LYS A 752 1.29 12.12 -14.54
N MET A 753 0.90 10.89 -14.23
CA MET A 753 -0.27 10.24 -14.83
C MET A 753 -1.61 10.86 -14.44
N PHE A 754 -1.69 11.58 -13.32
CA PHE A 754 -2.93 12.24 -12.86
C PHE A 754 -3.03 13.73 -13.23
N ARG A 755 -2.05 14.22 -14.00
CA ARG A 755 -2.00 15.64 -14.37
C ARG A 755 -3.28 16.11 -15.06
N LYS A 756 -3.65 15.45 -16.14
CA LYS A 756 -4.81 15.84 -16.95
C LYS A 756 -6.10 15.81 -16.14
N GLU A 757 -6.29 14.74 -15.38
CA GLU A 757 -7.52 14.56 -14.59
C GLU A 757 -7.69 15.62 -13.50
N LEU A 758 -6.60 16.07 -12.89
CA LEU A 758 -6.66 17.14 -11.89
C LEU A 758 -6.85 18.51 -12.55
N GLU A 759 -6.20 18.75 -13.69
CA GLU A 759 -6.38 19.97 -14.47
C GLU A 759 -7.83 20.10 -14.95
N ASP A 760 -8.47 19.02 -15.41
CA ASP A 760 -9.89 18.95 -15.78
C ASP A 760 -10.83 19.25 -14.59
N CYS A 761 -10.37 19.03 -13.34
CA CYS A 761 -11.10 19.34 -12.11
C CYS A 761 -10.82 20.74 -11.54
N GLY A 762 -10.05 21.57 -12.25
CA GLY A 762 -9.75 22.97 -11.90
C GLY A 762 -8.49 23.15 -11.05
N PHE A 763 -7.64 22.11 -10.88
CA PHE A 763 -6.35 22.26 -10.23
C PHE A 763 -5.26 22.67 -11.23
N ASN A 764 -4.24 23.36 -10.73
CA ASN A 764 -3.04 23.70 -11.47
C ASN A 764 -1.91 22.72 -11.08
N VAL A 765 -1.63 21.72 -11.91
CA VAL A 765 -0.56 20.76 -11.65
C VAL A 765 0.80 21.34 -12.03
N ILE A 766 1.47 21.91 -11.04
CA ILE A 766 2.70 22.69 -11.20
C ILE A 766 3.94 21.86 -11.46
N ALA A 767 3.98 20.63 -10.92
CA ALA A 767 5.05 19.66 -11.08
C ALA A 767 4.55 18.25 -10.81
N HIS A 768 5.39 17.28 -11.05
CA HIS A 768 5.16 15.89 -10.66
C HIS A 768 6.37 15.30 -9.92
N PHE A 769 6.16 14.25 -9.13
CA PHE A 769 7.25 13.54 -8.49
C PHE A 769 8.31 13.12 -9.54
N GLY A 770 9.58 13.26 -9.19
CA GLY A 770 10.74 13.07 -10.08
C GLY A 770 11.10 14.30 -10.92
N ALA A 771 10.31 15.39 -10.91
CA ALA A 771 10.57 16.61 -11.67
C ALA A 771 10.26 17.88 -10.84
N CYS A 772 10.56 17.83 -9.54
CA CYS A 772 10.35 18.97 -8.66
C CYS A 772 11.55 19.94 -8.57
N SER A 773 12.74 19.59 -9.07
CA SER A 773 13.95 20.39 -8.95
C SER A 773 13.86 21.73 -9.68
N GLY A 774 14.47 22.80 -9.14
CA GLY A 774 14.64 24.10 -9.82
C GLY A 774 13.37 24.94 -10.02
N ILE A 775 12.26 24.64 -9.33
CA ILE A 775 11.02 25.41 -9.45
C ILE A 775 10.87 26.35 -8.26
N ASP A 776 11.10 27.66 -8.45
CA ASP A 776 10.99 28.66 -7.37
C ASP A 776 9.80 29.61 -7.49
N ARG A 777 9.06 29.59 -8.60
CA ARG A 777 7.92 30.51 -8.86
C ARG A 777 6.74 30.37 -7.89
N TYR A 778 6.71 29.30 -7.09
CA TYR A 778 5.64 29.03 -6.13
C TYR A 778 6.03 29.32 -4.67
N LYS A 779 7.16 30.01 -4.48
CA LYS A 779 7.61 30.50 -3.19
C LYS A 779 6.49 31.31 -2.50
N GLY A 780 6.18 31.00 -1.26
CA GLY A 780 5.17 31.69 -0.44
C GLY A 780 3.72 31.36 -0.81
N GLN A 781 3.48 30.45 -1.78
CA GLN A 781 2.13 30.03 -2.13
C GLN A 781 1.73 28.77 -1.38
N ASN A 782 0.44 28.69 -1.02
CA ASN A 782 -0.13 27.48 -0.50
C ASN A 782 -0.12 26.37 -1.57
N LEU A 783 0.14 25.14 -1.13
CA LEU A 783 0.43 24.02 -2.02
C LEU A 783 -0.20 22.73 -1.53
N ILE A 784 -0.68 21.92 -2.46
CA ILE A 784 -1.11 20.55 -2.25
C ILE A 784 -0.03 19.61 -2.78
N VAL A 785 0.44 18.68 -1.93
CA VAL A 785 1.28 17.55 -2.33
C VAL A 785 0.44 16.27 -2.18
N LEU A 786 0.09 15.66 -3.32
CA LEU A 786 -0.84 14.54 -3.37
C LEU A 786 -0.13 13.25 -3.81
N GLY A 787 0.05 12.33 -2.89
CA GLY A 787 0.57 11.00 -3.16
C GLY A 787 1.68 10.56 -2.21
N THR A 788 1.90 9.24 -2.16
CA THR A 788 3.08 8.62 -1.55
C THR A 788 3.90 7.99 -2.67
N PRO A 789 5.02 8.59 -3.08
CA PRO A 789 5.76 8.23 -4.30
C PRO A 789 6.58 6.95 -4.14
N HIS A 790 5.89 5.81 -4.00
CA HIS A 790 6.55 4.50 -4.04
C HIS A 790 7.22 4.25 -5.39
N PHE A 791 8.45 3.81 -5.34
CA PHE A 791 9.17 3.31 -6.50
C PHE A 791 8.81 1.84 -6.78
N ASN A 792 9.28 1.33 -7.91
CA ASN A 792 9.14 -0.09 -8.19
C ASN A 792 9.96 -0.92 -7.19
N VAL A 793 9.46 -2.09 -6.79
CA VAL A 793 10.16 -3.00 -5.87
C VAL A 793 11.54 -3.39 -6.41
N SER A 794 11.68 -3.53 -7.73
CA SER A 794 12.98 -3.76 -8.38
C SER A 794 14.02 -2.68 -8.05
N THR A 795 13.61 -1.41 -7.98
CA THR A 795 14.47 -0.29 -7.61
C THR A 795 15.08 -0.49 -6.23
N TYR A 796 14.26 -0.81 -5.24
CA TYR A 796 14.74 -1.04 -3.87
C TYR A 796 15.69 -2.24 -3.79
N LYS A 797 15.33 -3.35 -4.47
CA LYS A 797 16.16 -4.57 -4.52
C LYS A 797 17.50 -4.35 -5.20
N LEU A 798 17.52 -3.63 -6.32
CA LEU A 798 18.75 -3.31 -7.04
C LEU A 798 19.70 -2.46 -6.21
N ILE A 799 19.19 -1.41 -5.55
CA ILE A 799 20.02 -0.56 -4.69
C ILE A 799 20.56 -1.37 -3.51
N ALA A 800 19.70 -2.17 -2.85
CA ALA A 800 20.12 -3.01 -1.75
C ALA A 800 21.21 -4.02 -2.18
N ALA A 801 21.01 -4.70 -3.32
CA ALA A 801 22.00 -5.63 -3.88
C ALA A 801 23.32 -4.96 -4.24
N LEU A 802 23.26 -3.71 -4.72
CA LEU A 802 24.47 -2.95 -5.06
C LEU A 802 25.30 -2.60 -3.82
N ILE A 803 24.66 -2.15 -2.73
CA ILE A 803 25.34 -1.68 -1.52
C ILE A 803 25.74 -2.80 -0.57
N THR A 804 25.09 -3.96 -0.64
CA THR A 804 25.40 -5.12 0.21
C THR A 804 26.19 -6.21 -0.47
N ASN A 805 26.31 -6.16 -1.80
CA ASN A 805 26.78 -7.25 -2.66
C ASN A 805 26.01 -8.59 -2.48
N ASN A 806 24.86 -8.56 -1.79
CA ASN A 806 23.98 -9.70 -1.66
C ASN A 806 22.98 -9.72 -2.82
N ILE A 807 22.89 -10.82 -3.56
CA ILE A 807 21.96 -11.00 -4.68
C ILE A 807 20.65 -11.67 -4.27
N ASN A 808 20.65 -12.42 -3.16
CA ASN A 808 19.47 -13.15 -2.66
C ASN A 808 18.52 -12.22 -1.88
N ILE A 809 18.03 -11.17 -2.52
CA ILE A 809 17.11 -10.20 -1.91
C ILE A 809 15.71 -10.45 -2.46
N ASN A 810 15.09 -11.55 -2.07
CA ASN A 810 13.72 -11.87 -2.47
C ASN A 810 12.74 -11.62 -1.31
N TYR A 811 12.59 -10.36 -0.91
CA TYR A 811 11.66 -9.97 0.14
C TYR A 811 10.33 -9.48 -0.46
N GLU A 812 9.23 -9.93 0.15
CA GLU A 812 7.89 -9.44 -0.13
C GLU A 812 7.59 -8.18 0.70
N MET A 813 6.57 -7.45 0.28
CA MET A 813 6.10 -6.26 1.01
C MET A 813 4.76 -6.54 1.68
N GLU A 814 4.61 -6.04 2.90
CA GLU A 814 3.38 -6.11 3.68
C GLU A 814 3.14 -4.80 4.45
N TYR A 815 1.94 -4.64 5.02
CA TYR A 815 1.70 -3.53 5.94
C TYR A 815 2.30 -3.84 7.30
N THR A 816 3.23 -3.00 7.71
CA THR A 816 3.95 -3.10 8.99
C THR A 816 3.81 -1.79 9.77
N ARG A 817 3.69 -1.88 11.08
CA ARG A 817 3.75 -0.72 11.95
C ARG A 817 5.20 -0.31 12.16
N LEU A 818 5.48 0.96 11.93
CA LEU A 818 6.82 1.52 11.98
C LEU A 818 6.85 2.76 12.88
N THR A 819 8.04 3.01 13.42
CA THR A 819 8.37 4.21 14.17
C THR A 819 9.47 4.95 13.44
N ARG A 820 9.20 6.20 13.00
CA ARG A 820 10.17 7.03 12.29
C ARG A 820 9.91 8.53 12.52
N SER A 821 10.95 9.31 12.71
CA SER A 821 10.89 10.77 12.83
C SER A 821 9.88 11.29 13.86
N GLY A 822 9.67 10.55 14.96
CA GLY A 822 8.73 10.91 16.02
C GLY A 822 7.28 10.45 15.77
N TYR A 823 7.01 9.77 14.67
CA TYR A 823 5.70 9.21 14.33
C TYR A 823 5.71 7.69 14.42
N GLU A 824 4.58 7.14 14.82
CA GLU A 824 4.27 5.73 14.73
C GLU A 824 3.11 5.59 13.74
N PHE A 825 3.29 4.81 12.70
CA PHE A 825 2.32 4.69 11.61
C PHE A 825 2.37 3.32 10.93
N SER A 826 1.32 3.00 10.19
CA SER A 826 1.22 1.78 9.40
C SER A 826 1.66 2.04 7.97
N PHE A 827 2.66 1.30 7.48
CA PHE A 827 3.22 1.53 6.16
C PHE A 827 3.40 0.24 5.37
N PHE A 828 3.22 0.30 4.05
CA PHE A 828 3.49 -0.80 3.15
C PHE A 828 4.99 -0.89 2.87
N THR A 829 5.66 -1.85 3.52
CA THR A 829 7.11 -1.99 3.53
C THR A 829 7.54 -3.46 3.50
N PHE A 830 8.83 -3.71 3.47
CA PHE A 830 9.38 -5.05 3.37
C PHE A 830 9.09 -5.90 4.62
N LYS A 831 8.62 -7.13 4.37
CA LYS A 831 8.32 -8.13 5.39
C LYS A 831 9.61 -8.57 6.10
N ASP A 832 9.51 -8.81 7.39
CA ASP A 832 10.61 -9.31 8.19
C ASP A 832 10.61 -10.84 8.19
N TYR A 833 11.63 -11.42 7.57
CA TYR A 833 11.88 -12.87 7.54
C TYR A 833 12.96 -13.31 8.53
N GLY A 834 13.36 -12.44 9.46
CA GLY A 834 14.38 -12.73 10.47
C GLY A 834 15.79 -12.23 10.13
N ASP A 835 16.04 -11.80 8.93
CA ASP A 835 17.27 -11.07 8.56
C ASP A 835 17.07 -9.57 8.74
N TYR A 836 17.21 -9.10 9.97
CA TYR A 836 17.01 -7.70 10.33
C TYR A 836 17.94 -6.73 9.57
N ASN A 837 19.15 -7.16 9.19
CA ASN A 837 20.09 -6.29 8.50
C ASN A 837 19.61 -5.95 7.09
N ILE A 838 19.20 -6.94 6.32
CA ILE A 838 18.69 -6.72 4.94
C ILE A 838 17.36 -5.99 4.96
N VAL A 839 16.46 -6.35 5.86
CA VAL A 839 15.16 -5.67 5.99
C VAL A 839 15.33 -4.20 6.35
N ASN A 840 16.23 -3.88 7.27
CA ASN A 840 16.52 -2.50 7.64
C ASN A 840 17.12 -1.70 6.47
N ILE A 841 18.02 -2.29 5.70
CA ILE A 841 18.59 -1.67 4.50
C ILE A 841 17.49 -1.38 3.46
N LEU A 842 16.66 -2.35 3.15
CA LEU A 842 15.54 -2.19 2.21
C LEU A 842 14.56 -1.11 2.66
N ARG A 843 14.23 -1.06 3.95
CA ARG A 843 13.36 -0.03 4.53
C ARG A 843 14.00 1.35 4.47
N GLU A 844 15.30 1.48 4.83
CA GLU A 844 16.01 2.75 4.72
C GLU A 844 16.09 3.27 3.29
N ILE A 845 16.35 2.40 2.31
CA ILE A 845 16.30 2.76 0.89
C ILE A 845 14.89 3.22 0.49
N GLN A 846 13.87 2.50 0.91
CA GLN A 846 12.47 2.84 0.61
C GLN A 846 12.11 4.22 1.16
N PHE A 847 12.40 4.48 2.44
CA PHE A 847 12.11 5.76 3.05
C PHE A 847 12.93 6.89 2.44
N TYR A 848 14.22 6.68 2.23
CA TYR A 848 15.06 7.66 1.56
C TYR A 848 14.46 8.11 0.22
N LEU A 849 14.02 7.18 -0.63
CA LEU A 849 13.46 7.50 -1.94
C LEU A 849 12.14 8.26 -1.83
N ILE A 850 11.25 7.85 -0.93
CA ILE A 850 9.93 8.45 -0.74
C ILE A 850 10.07 9.82 -0.05
N GLU A 851 10.82 9.90 1.03
CA GLU A 851 11.03 11.12 1.80
C GLU A 851 11.73 12.20 0.95
N SER A 852 12.71 11.82 0.14
CA SER A 852 13.39 12.75 -0.77
C SER A 852 12.43 13.43 -1.73
N GLU A 853 11.53 12.67 -2.37
CA GLU A 853 10.52 13.22 -3.27
C GLU A 853 9.51 14.12 -2.54
N LEU A 854 9.06 13.72 -1.36
CA LEU A 854 8.12 14.50 -0.55
C LEU A 854 8.76 15.79 -0.02
N ILE A 855 9.99 15.74 0.49
CA ILE A 855 10.73 16.90 0.99
C ILE A 855 10.99 17.90 -0.13
N GLN A 856 11.38 17.43 -1.31
CA GLN A 856 11.58 18.29 -2.48
C GLN A 856 10.26 18.94 -2.93
N ALA A 857 9.16 18.19 -2.96
CA ALA A 857 7.86 18.71 -3.33
C ALA A 857 7.36 19.78 -2.33
N VAL A 858 7.39 19.49 -1.04
CA VAL A 858 7.02 20.42 0.04
C VAL A 858 7.91 21.67 0.02
N GLY A 859 9.19 21.47 -0.27
CA GLY A 859 10.18 22.54 -0.34
C GLY A 859 9.89 23.63 -1.38
N ARG A 860 8.98 23.38 -2.36
CA ARG A 860 8.63 24.37 -3.39
C ARG A 860 7.85 25.56 -2.84
N ALA A 861 7.09 25.37 -1.77
CA ALA A 861 6.40 26.45 -1.05
C ALA A 861 7.32 27.31 -0.19
N ARG A 862 8.58 26.86 0.08
CA ARG A 862 9.55 27.57 0.93
C ARG A 862 9.03 27.87 2.35
N ILE A 863 8.26 26.93 2.93
CA ILE A 863 7.62 27.08 4.24
C ILE A 863 8.60 27.43 5.38
N LEU A 864 9.87 27.18 5.20
CA LEU A 864 10.90 27.55 6.18
C LEU A 864 10.93 29.08 6.44
N ARG A 865 10.76 29.88 5.38
CA ARG A 865 10.84 31.35 5.42
C ARG A 865 9.53 32.05 5.15
N GLU A 866 8.60 31.36 4.47
CA GLU A 866 7.34 31.93 4.03
C GLU A 866 6.18 31.40 4.86
N ASP A 867 5.17 32.22 5.08
CA ASP A 867 3.95 31.85 5.77
C ASP A 867 2.98 31.19 4.76
N ALA A 868 3.35 29.99 4.35
CA ALA A 868 2.57 29.19 3.41
C ALA A 868 2.15 27.86 4.05
N ASN A 869 0.96 27.38 3.72
CA ASN A 869 0.47 26.09 4.16
C ASN A 869 0.66 25.06 3.05
N VAL A 870 1.29 23.95 3.38
CA VAL A 870 1.39 22.77 2.50
C VAL A 870 0.51 21.66 3.05
N HIS A 871 -0.50 21.28 2.26
CA HIS A 871 -1.35 20.13 2.56
C HIS A 871 -0.74 18.88 1.94
N LEU A 872 -0.17 18.03 2.77
CA LEU A 872 0.47 16.77 2.37
C LEU A 872 -0.53 15.61 2.52
N PHE A 873 -1.05 15.12 1.40
CA PHE A 873 -1.91 13.94 1.34
C PHE A 873 -1.03 12.71 1.10
N SER A 874 -0.60 12.07 2.17
CA SER A 874 0.34 10.94 2.13
C SER A 874 0.18 10.04 3.36
N ASN A 875 0.55 8.75 3.24
CA ASN A 875 0.70 7.86 4.39
C ASN A 875 2.16 7.75 4.87
N CYS A 876 3.06 8.57 4.32
CA CYS A 876 4.43 8.72 4.78
C CYS A 876 4.59 10.09 5.45
N PRO A 877 4.63 10.15 6.80
CA PRO A 877 4.94 11.40 7.48
C PRO A 877 6.42 11.76 7.25
N ILE A 878 6.68 13.03 7.00
CA ILE A 878 8.04 13.57 6.95
C ILE A 878 8.29 14.48 8.16
N PRO A 879 9.56 14.73 8.55
CA PRO A 879 9.87 15.55 9.71
C PRO A 879 9.17 16.92 9.68
N GLY A 880 8.58 17.34 10.80
CA GLY A 880 7.85 18.60 10.93
C GLY A 880 6.39 18.57 10.47
N SER A 881 5.85 17.41 10.06
CA SER A 881 4.44 17.27 9.72
C SER A 881 3.54 17.49 10.93
N ILE A 882 2.48 18.25 10.77
CA ILE A 882 1.39 18.41 11.76
C ILE A 882 0.26 17.50 11.32
N ILE A 883 -0.12 16.52 12.15
CA ILE A 883 -1.22 15.62 11.82
C ILE A 883 -2.51 16.43 11.79
N TYR A 884 -3.15 16.44 10.62
CA TYR A 884 -4.39 17.17 10.39
C TYR A 884 -5.57 16.21 10.63
N ASN A 885 -6.15 16.32 11.82
CA ASN A 885 -7.36 15.60 12.21
C ASN A 885 -8.53 16.59 12.22
N LYS A 886 -9.48 16.39 11.30
CA LYS A 886 -10.81 17.02 11.42
C LYS A 886 -11.80 16.03 11.99
#